data_6b78a194f362bbed0b6378d2ff5feab1
#
_entry.id   6b78a194f362bbed0b6378d2ff5feab1
#
_cell.length_a   1.000
_cell.length_b   1.000
_cell.length_c   1.000
_cell.angle_alpha   90.00
_cell.angle_beta   90.00
_cell.angle_gamma   90.00
#
_symmetry.space_group_name_H-M   'P 1'
#
loop_
_entity.id
_entity.type
_entity.pdbx_description
1 polymer ?
#
loop_
_entity_poly.entity_id
_entity_poly.type
_entity_poly.pdbx_seq_one_letter_code
_entity_poly.pdbx_strand_id
1 'polypeptide(L)'
;MSVRASSRLGLLAVAMLFAAAGARAQVPPPPTYPDKPPEGLKPNTNEDEPLSTEPKPGEVIQKRPGKGSEPLQFRPPPANPYQLPGPTRGAPREAPPVPDRWRIMQALGFKFPVYDPYNQNVLKGDLPLWNDPWLKEHLPWVAEKLKPDWFFSLTAISDSLVELRRLPTPVAPQTSVRPNSVDIFGQGKQQVFVETLIFEMAAIKGNTTFRPPDYEIRITPAIQYNRAEVDENRALRIDPRQGTERSDNHVGLQTAFVDVHLRNVSDRYDFDSIRVGIQPITSDFRGFLLNDVPMGIRYFGIRDNNHVQFNVGWFRKMEKDTNSGLNDPWTKMRKDETYLANYYQQDFPFVGFTSQGLAALNINREGTQGNYFNNNGFIERPAALGDERGRNYTVGYLGYTGDGHLRNFPGGFLDRWNLSTSVYIALGHEDHNSLAGQSQDIRAGFAAAEFSRDFSWMRLRLSALYQSGDKDPYDHKATGFDAIFENPLFAGADTSFWIRQSVPLIGGGGIALSARNGVLASLRTSKEQGQSNFVNPGLMLLGVGLDADVMPQLRLIGNFNYLRFQDTTVLGVLRNQKPPDREIGWDVSGAVQYRPFMNQNVVFNTSAAALYPGKGLKQLYDEDKRGPQYSILFNLLLTY
;
A
#
# COMPACT_ATOMS: atom_id res chain seq x y z
N MET A 1 35.14 20.43 12.96
CA MET A 1 34.18 21.42 13.51
C MET A 1 32.72 21.18 13.04
N SER A 2 32.42 20.10 12.34
CA SER A 2 31.09 19.81 11.76
C SER A 2 30.19 18.86 12.58
N VAL A 3 30.71 18.12 13.54
CA VAL A 3 29.97 17.13 14.34
C VAL A 3 28.94 17.76 15.31
N ARG A 4 29.06 19.04 15.63
CA ARG A 4 28.11 19.73 16.55
C ARG A 4 26.87 20.31 15.86
N ALA A 5 26.80 20.33 14.53
CA ALA A 5 25.65 20.89 13.80
C ALA A 5 24.58 19.82 13.51
N SER A 6 24.97 18.56 13.26
CA SER A 6 24.03 17.48 12.94
C SER A 6 23.17 17.03 14.14
N SER A 7 23.77 17.02 15.34
CA SER A 7 23.01 16.73 16.57
C SER A 7 21.99 17.82 16.94
N ARG A 8 22.20 19.05 16.47
CA ARG A 8 21.25 20.16 16.70
C ARG A 8 20.04 20.14 15.78
N LEU A 9 20.15 19.61 14.55
CA LEU A 9 19.01 19.50 13.64
C LEU A 9 18.05 18.38 14.07
N GLY A 10 18.57 17.24 14.51
CA GLY A 10 17.73 16.17 15.06
C GLY A 10 17.00 16.58 16.34
N LEU A 11 17.68 17.33 17.21
CA LEU A 11 17.06 17.91 18.41
C LEU A 11 16.07 19.04 18.09
N LEU A 12 16.30 19.81 17.03
CA LEU A 12 15.35 20.84 16.58
C LEU A 12 14.07 20.24 16.00
N ALA A 13 14.18 19.16 15.23
CA ALA A 13 13.01 18.45 14.71
C ALA A 13 12.17 17.82 15.84
N VAL A 14 12.82 17.23 16.85
CA VAL A 14 12.15 16.72 18.05
C VAL A 14 11.60 17.86 18.92
N ALA A 15 12.32 18.99 19.04
CA ALA A 15 11.84 20.16 19.80
C ALA A 15 10.67 20.88 19.10
N MET A 16 10.65 20.92 17.75
CA MET A 16 9.47 21.41 17.02
C MET A 16 8.26 20.48 17.17
N LEU A 17 8.47 19.18 17.27
CA LEU A 17 7.42 18.20 17.56
C LEU A 17 6.79 18.44 18.95
N PHE A 18 7.61 18.77 19.97
CA PHE A 18 7.10 19.07 21.31
C PHE A 18 6.54 20.50 21.44
N ALA A 19 7.04 21.47 20.67
CA ALA A 19 6.49 22.82 20.63
C ALA A 19 5.12 22.87 19.92
N ALA A 20 4.91 22.05 18.89
CA ALA A 20 3.60 21.91 18.24
C ALA A 20 2.56 21.25 19.16
N ALA A 21 2.99 20.33 20.04
CA ALA A 21 2.12 19.71 21.04
C ALA A 21 1.74 20.66 22.19
N GLY A 22 2.53 21.72 22.42
CA GLY A 22 2.28 22.74 23.45
C GLY A 22 1.43 23.93 23.01
N ALA A 23 1.26 24.11 21.71
CA ALA A 23 0.30 25.08 21.20
C ALA A 23 -1.11 24.54 21.49
N ARG A 24 -1.77 25.09 22.50
CA ARG A 24 -3.22 24.94 22.66
C ARG A 24 -3.88 25.49 21.42
N ALA A 25 -4.08 24.66 20.41
CA ALA A 25 -5.04 24.93 19.37
C ALA A 25 -6.38 25.17 20.10
N GLN A 26 -6.91 26.38 20.03
CA GLN A 26 -8.28 26.61 20.42
C GLN A 26 -9.10 25.69 19.54
N VAL A 27 -9.62 24.62 20.15
CA VAL A 27 -10.62 23.76 19.52
C VAL A 27 -11.72 24.72 19.09
N PRO A 28 -12.03 24.88 17.80
CA PRO A 28 -13.17 25.65 17.40
C PRO A 28 -14.38 25.08 18.15
N PRO A 29 -15.29 25.90 18.66
CA PRO A 29 -16.48 25.40 19.33
C PRO A 29 -17.16 24.40 18.39
N PRO A 30 -17.73 23.30 18.91
CA PRO A 30 -18.44 22.35 18.09
C PRO A 30 -19.47 23.12 17.25
N PRO A 31 -19.66 22.73 15.98
CA PRO A 31 -20.62 23.42 15.11
C PRO A 31 -21.96 23.50 15.85
N THR A 32 -22.44 24.70 16.05
CA THR A 32 -23.80 24.91 16.56
C THR A 32 -24.75 24.46 15.47
N TYR A 33 -25.28 23.25 15.63
CA TYR A 33 -26.39 22.81 14.80
C TYR A 33 -27.56 23.80 14.98
N PRO A 34 -28.23 24.21 13.93
CA PRO A 34 -29.43 25.00 14.08
C PRO A 34 -30.45 24.24 14.95
N ASP A 35 -30.94 24.89 15.99
CA ASP A 35 -31.89 24.30 16.95
C ASP A 35 -33.23 23.85 16.32
N LYS A 36 -33.41 24.10 15.02
CA LYS A 36 -34.56 23.64 14.24
C LYS A 36 -34.15 23.21 12.85
N PRO A 37 -34.66 22.06 12.34
CA PRO A 37 -34.54 21.71 10.93
C PRO A 37 -35.09 22.82 10.05
N PRO A 38 -34.56 23.05 8.84
CA PRO A 38 -35.10 24.05 7.91
C PRO A 38 -36.57 23.78 7.65
N GLU A 39 -37.36 24.84 7.66
CA GLU A 39 -38.80 24.77 7.36
C GLU A 39 -39.00 24.16 5.96
N GLY A 40 -39.55 22.97 5.92
CA GLY A 40 -39.75 22.15 4.71
C GLY A 40 -39.49 20.68 4.91
N LEU A 41 -38.65 20.29 5.87
CA LEU A 41 -38.48 18.91 6.32
C LEU A 41 -39.32 18.70 7.60
N LYS A 42 -40.64 18.66 7.45
CA LYS A 42 -41.47 18.15 8.54
C LYS A 42 -41.24 16.64 8.61
N PRO A 43 -40.75 16.11 9.74
CA PRO A 43 -40.81 14.66 9.97
C PRO A 43 -42.31 14.30 9.88
N ASN A 44 -42.64 13.26 9.16
CA ASN A 44 -43.99 12.72 9.12
C ASN A 44 -44.22 11.97 10.43
N THR A 45 -44.31 12.70 11.53
CA THR A 45 -44.70 12.20 12.84
C THR A 45 -46.14 12.65 13.06
N ASN A 46 -47.05 11.71 12.97
CA ASN A 46 -48.35 11.87 13.59
C ASN A 46 -48.10 11.96 15.10
N GLU A 47 -48.02 13.18 15.64
CA GLU A 47 -47.75 13.46 17.06
C GLU A 47 -48.91 13.06 17.99
N ASP A 48 -50.05 12.59 17.47
CA ASP A 48 -51.26 12.35 18.26
C ASP A 48 -51.61 10.87 18.51
N GLU A 49 -50.82 9.92 18.08
CA GLU A 49 -51.04 8.51 18.49
C GLU A 49 -50.05 8.08 19.59
N PRO A 50 -50.56 7.61 20.75
CA PRO A 50 -49.68 7.01 21.75
C PRO A 50 -49.01 5.79 21.13
N LEU A 51 -47.66 5.67 21.30
CA LEU A 51 -46.88 4.52 20.87
C LEU A 51 -47.50 3.25 21.43
N SER A 52 -48.29 2.55 20.62
CA SER A 52 -48.81 1.23 20.95
C SER A 52 -47.66 0.25 21.01
N THR A 53 -47.50 -0.38 22.13
CA THR A 53 -46.46 -1.42 22.35
C THR A 53 -46.78 -2.75 21.66
N GLU A 54 -47.96 -2.87 21.05
CA GLU A 54 -48.39 -4.08 20.34
C GLU A 54 -48.45 -3.84 18.82
N PRO A 55 -47.86 -4.70 18.02
CA PRO A 55 -47.88 -4.58 16.56
C PRO A 55 -49.33 -4.82 16.04
N LYS A 56 -49.74 -3.97 15.12
CA LYS A 56 -51.00 -4.21 14.38
C LYS A 56 -50.87 -5.46 13.52
N PRO A 57 -51.94 -6.25 13.32
CA PRO A 57 -51.94 -7.44 12.47
C PRO A 57 -51.44 -7.10 11.06
N GLY A 58 -50.33 -7.67 10.66
CA GLY A 58 -49.67 -7.44 9.37
C GLY A 58 -48.39 -6.54 9.40
N GLU A 59 -48.06 -5.95 10.53
CA GLU A 59 -46.87 -5.12 10.69
C GLU A 59 -45.67 -6.02 11.03
N VAL A 60 -44.66 -6.00 10.16
CA VAL A 60 -43.41 -6.75 10.38
C VAL A 60 -42.46 -5.90 11.24
N ILE A 61 -42.47 -6.14 12.55
CA ILE A 61 -41.51 -5.52 13.44
C ILE A 61 -40.15 -6.18 13.26
N GLN A 62 -39.16 -5.40 12.83
CA GLN A 62 -37.77 -5.84 12.91
C GLN A 62 -37.33 -5.85 14.38
N LYS A 63 -37.41 -7.02 15.01
CA LYS A 63 -36.82 -7.21 16.34
C LYS A 63 -35.29 -7.20 16.20
N ARG A 64 -34.62 -6.38 17.01
CA ARG A 64 -33.18 -6.51 17.17
C ARG A 64 -32.84 -7.94 17.64
N PRO A 65 -31.79 -8.58 17.12
CA PRO A 65 -31.41 -9.92 17.55
C PRO A 65 -31.11 -9.91 19.05
N GLY A 66 -31.96 -10.55 19.82
CA GLY A 66 -31.76 -10.87 21.23
C GLY A 66 -31.46 -12.35 21.40
N LYS A 67 -30.99 -12.75 22.59
CA LYS A 67 -30.85 -14.17 22.94
C LYS A 67 -32.20 -14.89 22.74
N GLY A 68 -32.28 -15.80 21.75
CA GLY A 68 -33.49 -16.59 21.47
C GLY A 68 -34.30 -16.12 20.26
N SER A 69 -33.85 -15.14 19.49
CA SER A 69 -34.48 -14.82 18.20
C SER A 69 -34.19 -15.90 17.17
N GLU A 70 -35.21 -16.28 16.41
CA GLU A 70 -35.02 -17.14 15.23
C GLU A 70 -33.91 -16.57 14.34
N PRO A 71 -33.11 -17.43 13.68
CA PRO A 71 -32.11 -16.97 12.76
C PRO A 71 -32.78 -16.04 11.76
N LEU A 72 -32.27 -14.82 11.65
CA LEU A 72 -32.69 -13.86 10.64
C LEU A 72 -32.69 -14.59 9.30
N GLN A 73 -33.89 -14.88 8.76
CA GLN A 73 -33.96 -15.25 7.37
C GLN A 73 -33.32 -14.12 6.61
N PHE A 74 -32.17 -14.39 6.01
CA PHE A 74 -31.43 -13.44 5.22
C PHE A 74 -32.33 -13.06 4.04
N ARG A 75 -33.10 -12.01 4.21
CA ARG A 75 -33.50 -11.24 3.05
C ARG A 75 -32.20 -10.65 2.49
N PRO A 76 -31.94 -10.75 1.18
CA PRO A 76 -30.90 -9.95 0.59
C PRO A 76 -31.05 -8.56 1.20
N PRO A 77 -29.96 -7.91 1.63
CA PRO A 77 -30.05 -6.60 2.29
C PRO A 77 -31.04 -5.80 1.47
N PRO A 78 -32.03 -5.15 2.10
CA PRO A 78 -32.99 -4.37 1.33
C PRO A 78 -32.12 -3.57 0.41
N ALA A 79 -32.38 -3.73 -0.89
CA ALA A 79 -31.61 -3.10 -1.95
C ALA A 79 -31.13 -1.81 -1.40
N ASN A 80 -29.82 -1.68 -1.18
CA ASN A 80 -29.15 -0.64 -0.38
C ASN A 80 -30.13 0.49 -0.05
N PRO A 81 -30.45 0.92 1.22
CA PRO A 81 -31.47 1.94 1.47
C PRO A 81 -31.20 3.24 0.70
N TYR A 82 -29.99 3.34 0.13
CA TYR A 82 -29.61 4.33 -0.86
C TYR A 82 -29.73 3.84 -2.31
N GLN A 83 -30.12 2.58 -2.56
CA GLN A 83 -30.65 2.17 -3.85
C GLN A 83 -32.10 2.65 -3.94
N LEU A 84 -32.23 3.83 -4.49
CA LEU A 84 -33.50 4.14 -5.14
C LEU A 84 -33.79 2.97 -6.08
N PRO A 85 -35.02 2.37 -6.02
CA PRO A 85 -35.41 1.38 -6.99
C PRO A 85 -35.06 1.95 -8.37
N GLY A 86 -34.27 1.21 -9.13
CA GLY A 86 -33.93 1.63 -10.49
C GLY A 86 -35.20 2.03 -11.20
N PRO A 87 -35.18 3.05 -12.09
CA PRO A 87 -36.39 3.56 -12.69
C PRO A 87 -37.18 2.38 -13.25
N THR A 88 -38.29 2.08 -12.58
CA THR A 88 -39.26 1.15 -13.10
C THR A 88 -39.64 1.67 -14.49
N ARG A 89 -39.72 0.79 -15.48
CA ARG A 89 -40.25 1.18 -16.81
C ARG A 89 -41.53 1.98 -16.60
N GLY A 90 -41.45 3.29 -16.84
CA GLY A 90 -42.56 4.23 -16.60
C GLY A 90 -42.38 5.17 -15.41
N ALA A 91 -41.33 5.10 -14.62
CA ALA A 91 -41.04 6.16 -13.66
C ALA A 91 -40.73 7.47 -14.38
N PRO A 92 -41.24 8.61 -13.91
CA PRO A 92 -40.92 9.91 -14.51
C PRO A 92 -39.41 10.07 -14.56
N ARG A 93 -38.86 10.45 -15.70
CA ARG A 93 -37.43 10.77 -15.89
C ARG A 93 -36.94 11.93 -15.01
N GLU A 94 -37.79 12.51 -14.20
CA GLU A 94 -37.62 13.70 -13.38
C GLU A 94 -37.65 13.40 -11.87
N ALA A 95 -37.17 12.20 -11.44
CA ALA A 95 -36.89 12.05 -10.02
C ALA A 95 -35.85 13.10 -9.61
N PRO A 96 -36.10 13.88 -8.53
CA PRO A 96 -35.14 14.90 -8.11
C PRO A 96 -33.79 14.22 -7.89
N PRO A 97 -32.68 14.75 -8.44
CA PRO A 97 -31.39 14.16 -8.28
C PRO A 97 -31.03 14.07 -6.79
N VAL A 98 -30.69 12.87 -6.33
CA VAL A 98 -30.17 12.70 -4.97
C VAL A 98 -28.85 13.47 -4.91
N PRO A 99 -28.68 14.42 -3.98
CA PRO A 99 -27.47 15.18 -3.87
C PRO A 99 -26.30 14.23 -3.53
N ASP A 100 -25.17 14.38 -4.24
CA ASP A 100 -23.95 13.70 -3.89
C ASP A 100 -23.37 14.24 -2.55
N ARG A 101 -22.30 13.63 -2.06
CA ARG A 101 -21.67 14.03 -0.79
C ARG A 101 -21.26 15.51 -0.76
N TRP A 102 -21.01 16.11 -1.91
CA TRP A 102 -20.63 17.52 -2.03
C TRP A 102 -21.85 18.45 -1.84
N ARG A 103 -23.00 18.02 -2.32
CA ARG A 103 -24.26 18.79 -2.32
C ARG A 103 -25.10 18.52 -1.07
N ILE A 104 -24.91 17.37 -0.39
CA ILE A 104 -25.61 17.05 0.85
C ILE A 104 -25.41 18.15 1.91
N MET A 105 -24.17 18.58 2.12
CA MET A 105 -23.86 19.60 3.11
C MET A 105 -24.52 20.94 2.77
N GLN A 106 -24.54 21.31 1.49
CA GLN A 106 -25.24 22.51 1.01
C GLN A 106 -26.76 22.38 1.21
N ALA A 107 -27.35 21.22 0.91
CA ALA A 107 -28.77 20.94 1.13
C ALA A 107 -29.15 20.97 2.62
N LEU A 108 -28.22 20.66 3.52
CA LEU A 108 -28.38 20.80 4.97
C LEU A 108 -28.18 22.24 5.47
N GLY A 109 -27.97 23.22 4.58
CA GLY A 109 -27.86 24.63 4.91
C GLY A 109 -26.49 25.13 5.34
N PHE A 110 -25.43 24.33 5.20
CA PHE A 110 -24.08 24.79 5.49
C PHE A 110 -23.61 25.79 4.43
N LYS A 111 -22.99 26.87 4.89
CA LYS A 111 -22.41 27.88 4.00
C LYS A 111 -21.02 27.42 3.52
N PHE A 112 -20.70 27.72 2.28
CA PHE A 112 -19.41 27.43 1.69
C PHE A 112 -18.32 28.47 2.03
N PRO A 113 -17.05 28.02 2.13
CA PRO A 113 -16.61 26.64 2.12
C PRO A 113 -17.02 25.90 3.39
N VAL A 114 -17.53 24.68 3.26
CA VAL A 114 -17.80 23.84 4.43
C VAL A 114 -16.46 23.34 4.95
N TYR A 115 -16.16 23.68 6.17
CA TYR A 115 -15.00 23.15 6.87
C TYR A 115 -15.35 21.73 7.35
N ASP A 116 -14.96 20.74 6.54
CA ASP A 116 -15.15 19.33 6.91
C ASP A 116 -14.04 18.93 7.89
N PRO A 117 -14.35 18.61 9.16
CA PRO A 117 -13.37 18.22 10.14
C PRO A 117 -12.68 16.86 9.82
N TYR A 118 -13.27 16.05 8.94
CA TYR A 118 -12.70 14.79 8.48
C TYR A 118 -11.90 14.92 7.19
N ASN A 119 -12.11 16.00 6.46
CA ASN A 119 -11.47 16.23 5.20
C ASN A 119 -11.44 17.73 4.94
N GLN A 120 -10.57 18.40 5.66
CA GLN A 120 -10.46 19.87 5.75
C GLN A 120 -9.98 20.53 4.47
N ASN A 121 -10.18 19.91 3.35
CA ASN A 121 -9.84 20.49 2.07
C ASN A 121 -10.87 21.56 1.71
N VAL A 122 -10.55 22.79 2.03
CA VAL A 122 -11.38 23.98 1.74
C VAL A 122 -11.58 24.21 0.23
N LEU A 123 -10.76 23.59 -0.61
CA LEU A 123 -10.88 23.64 -2.06
C LEU A 123 -11.81 22.55 -2.61
N LYS A 124 -12.32 21.67 -1.76
CA LYS A 124 -13.43 20.79 -2.12
C LYS A 124 -14.68 21.64 -2.27
N GLY A 125 -14.86 22.17 -3.46
CA GLY A 125 -16.04 22.93 -3.79
C GLY A 125 -17.23 22.00 -4.00
N ASP A 126 -18.34 22.29 -3.36
CA ASP A 126 -19.65 21.80 -3.79
C ASP A 126 -20.15 22.60 -4.98
N LEU A 127 -19.48 23.68 -5.27
CA LEU A 127 -19.78 24.49 -6.43
C LEU A 127 -19.09 23.92 -7.66
N PRO A 128 -19.80 23.73 -8.77
CA PRO A 128 -19.16 23.46 -10.04
C PRO A 128 -18.07 24.49 -10.31
N LEU A 129 -16.92 24.07 -10.85
CA LEU A 129 -15.76 24.96 -11.09
C LEU A 129 -16.16 26.26 -11.82
N TRP A 130 -17.09 26.19 -12.75
CA TRP A 130 -17.56 27.36 -13.48
C TRP A 130 -18.23 28.40 -12.59
N ASN A 131 -18.68 28.02 -11.38
CA ASN A 131 -19.30 28.92 -10.41
C ASN A 131 -18.33 29.33 -9.29
N ASP A 132 -17.10 28.86 -9.31
CA ASP A 132 -16.08 29.25 -8.35
C ASP A 132 -15.77 30.73 -8.45
N PRO A 133 -15.87 31.51 -7.33
CA PRO A 133 -15.65 32.95 -7.36
C PRO A 133 -14.26 33.34 -7.83
N TRP A 134 -13.22 32.63 -7.35
CA TRP A 134 -11.83 32.91 -7.71
C TRP A 134 -11.58 32.65 -9.19
N LEU A 135 -12.11 31.52 -9.71
CA LEU A 135 -11.94 31.14 -11.12
C LEU A 135 -12.65 32.13 -12.04
N LYS A 136 -13.84 32.62 -11.67
CA LYS A 136 -14.56 33.65 -12.43
C LYS A 136 -13.82 34.98 -12.47
N GLU A 137 -13.19 35.35 -11.36
CA GLU A 137 -12.47 36.62 -11.26
C GLU A 137 -11.14 36.59 -12.01
N HIS A 138 -10.38 35.49 -11.87
CA HIS A 138 -9.00 35.42 -12.37
C HIS A 138 -8.88 34.75 -13.75
N LEU A 139 -9.74 33.78 -14.03
CA LEU A 139 -9.71 32.98 -15.28
C LEU A 139 -11.11 32.78 -15.88
N PRO A 140 -11.82 33.87 -16.25
CA PRO A 140 -13.21 33.80 -16.70
C PRO A 140 -13.41 32.92 -17.94
N TRP A 141 -12.43 32.89 -18.85
CA TRP A 141 -12.47 32.05 -20.05
C TRP A 141 -12.41 30.54 -19.75
N VAL A 142 -11.75 30.14 -18.65
CA VAL A 142 -11.72 28.75 -18.17
C VAL A 142 -13.05 28.41 -17.52
N ALA A 143 -13.54 29.29 -16.64
CA ALA A 143 -14.83 29.09 -15.97
C ALA A 143 -15.97 28.92 -16.98
N GLU A 144 -15.94 29.64 -18.09
CA GLU A 144 -16.96 29.53 -19.14
C GLU A 144 -16.90 28.20 -19.90
N LYS A 145 -15.72 27.64 -20.13
CA LYS A 145 -15.54 26.36 -20.82
C LYS A 145 -15.81 25.13 -19.96
N LEU A 146 -15.69 25.27 -18.65
CA LEU A 146 -15.90 24.17 -17.69
C LEU A 146 -17.36 23.92 -17.28
N LYS A 147 -18.31 24.62 -17.88
CA LYS A 147 -19.75 24.38 -17.68
C LYS A 147 -20.21 23.08 -18.33
N PRO A 148 -21.22 22.41 -17.77
CA PRO A 148 -21.65 22.35 -16.38
C PRO A 148 -21.06 21.13 -15.65
N ASP A 149 -21.14 21.07 -14.34
CA ASP A 149 -20.85 19.88 -13.49
C ASP A 149 -19.38 19.45 -13.40
N TRP A 150 -18.44 20.38 -13.51
CA TRP A 150 -17.05 20.16 -13.14
C TRP A 150 -16.77 20.56 -11.70
N PHE A 151 -16.08 19.66 -10.97
CA PHE A 151 -15.64 19.87 -9.60
C PHE A 151 -14.14 19.74 -9.52
N PHE A 152 -13.52 20.47 -8.63
CA PHE A 152 -12.08 20.41 -8.39
C PHE A 152 -11.80 19.99 -6.95
N SER A 153 -10.81 19.11 -6.75
CA SER A 153 -10.34 18.70 -5.44
C SER A 153 -8.82 18.87 -5.38
N LEU A 154 -8.35 19.50 -4.31
CA LEU A 154 -6.94 19.59 -3.97
C LEU A 154 -6.72 18.99 -2.59
N THR A 155 -5.72 18.12 -2.46
CA THR A 155 -5.23 17.63 -1.18
C THR A 155 -3.72 17.86 -1.14
N ALA A 156 -3.22 18.45 -0.07
CA ALA A 156 -1.80 18.60 0.18
C ALA A 156 -1.42 17.72 1.38
N ILE A 157 -0.35 16.93 1.23
CA ILE A 157 0.13 16.02 2.27
C ILE A 157 1.60 16.33 2.51
N SER A 158 1.99 16.51 3.79
CA SER A 158 3.38 16.53 4.24
C SER A 158 3.62 15.28 5.07
N ASP A 159 4.58 14.46 4.64
CA ASP A 159 4.98 13.22 5.27
C ASP A 159 6.44 13.32 5.71
N SER A 160 6.64 13.57 7.01
CA SER A 160 7.96 13.74 7.63
C SER A 160 8.34 12.46 8.37
N LEU A 161 9.49 11.88 8.06
CA LEU A 161 9.97 10.63 8.62
C LEU A 161 11.40 10.77 9.13
N VAL A 162 11.65 10.27 10.36
CA VAL A 162 12.98 10.09 10.95
C VAL A 162 13.14 8.64 11.35
N GLU A 163 14.18 7.97 10.87
CA GLU A 163 14.47 6.59 11.21
C GLU A 163 15.89 6.41 11.70
N LEU A 164 16.02 5.78 12.88
CA LEU A 164 17.28 5.33 13.45
C LEU A 164 17.30 3.81 13.36
N ARG A 165 18.30 3.24 12.66
CA ARG A 165 18.32 1.79 12.45
C ARG A 165 19.72 1.21 12.49
N ARG A 166 19.78 -0.09 12.75
CA ARG A 166 21.01 -0.88 12.65
C ARG A 166 20.72 -2.15 11.87
N LEU A 167 21.47 -2.33 10.78
CA LEU A 167 21.48 -3.55 9.97
C LEU A 167 22.87 -3.75 9.38
N PRO A 168 23.30 -4.99 9.10
CA PRO A 168 24.58 -5.22 8.47
C PRO A 168 24.65 -4.46 7.14
N THR A 169 25.61 -3.55 7.02
CA THR A 169 25.76 -2.72 5.81
C THR A 169 26.86 -3.33 4.94
N PRO A 170 26.56 -3.74 3.68
CA PRO A 170 27.57 -4.33 2.79
C PRO A 170 28.63 -3.30 2.43
N VAL A 171 29.88 -3.69 2.55
CA VAL A 171 31.04 -2.87 2.19
C VAL A 171 32.12 -3.75 1.53
N ALA A 172 33.02 -3.13 0.78
CA ALA A 172 34.18 -3.85 0.30
C ALA A 172 35.21 -4.06 1.43
N PRO A 173 36.09 -5.09 1.36
CA PRO A 173 37.07 -5.36 2.40
C PRO A 173 37.97 -4.19 2.78
N GLN A 174 38.28 -3.31 1.84
CA GLN A 174 39.09 -2.10 2.07
C GLN A 174 38.38 -1.03 2.92
N THR A 175 37.11 -1.14 3.18
CA THR A 175 36.32 -0.24 4.02
C THR A 175 36.02 -0.85 5.39
N SER A 176 36.58 -2.02 5.69
CA SER A 176 36.50 -2.64 7.01
C SER A 176 37.12 -1.77 8.08
N VAL A 177 36.47 -1.71 9.24
CA VAL A 177 37.00 -1.01 10.43
C VAL A 177 38.12 -1.77 11.12
N ARG A 178 38.37 -3.02 10.74
CA ARG A 178 39.43 -3.86 11.29
C ARG A 178 40.59 -4.00 10.28
N PRO A 179 41.76 -3.46 10.57
CA PRO A 179 42.93 -3.69 9.72
C PRO A 179 43.18 -5.19 9.51
N ASN A 180 43.46 -5.57 8.27
CA ASN A 180 43.74 -6.94 7.86
C ASN A 180 42.57 -7.94 8.03
N SER A 181 41.35 -7.47 8.25
CA SER A 181 40.16 -8.32 8.28
C SER A 181 39.56 -8.46 6.88
N VAL A 182 38.82 -9.54 6.68
CA VAL A 182 38.02 -9.79 5.47
C VAL A 182 36.53 -9.51 5.71
N ASP A 183 36.23 -8.63 6.67
CA ASP A 183 34.87 -8.23 6.95
C ASP A 183 34.24 -7.60 5.70
N ILE A 184 33.07 -8.09 5.32
CA ILE A 184 32.30 -7.58 4.19
C ILE A 184 31.08 -6.76 4.63
N PHE A 185 30.83 -6.68 5.92
CA PHE A 185 29.78 -5.88 6.54
C PHE A 185 30.34 -4.91 7.56
N GLY A 186 29.88 -3.67 7.53
CA GLY A 186 30.22 -2.63 8.47
C GLY A 186 29.45 -2.67 9.80
N GLN A 187 29.53 -1.61 10.60
CA GLN A 187 28.83 -1.49 11.88
C GLN A 187 27.31 -1.42 11.74
N GLY A 188 26.85 -0.88 10.61
CA GLY A 188 25.48 -0.89 10.20
C GLY A 188 24.57 0.15 10.86
N LYS A 189 25.10 1.13 11.59
CA LYS A 189 24.30 2.23 12.12
C LYS A 189 23.93 3.18 11.01
N GLN A 190 22.68 3.54 10.96
CA GLN A 190 22.13 4.42 9.91
C GLN A 190 21.12 5.38 10.52
N GLN A 191 21.10 6.61 10.01
CA GLN A 191 20.09 7.62 10.28
C GLN A 191 19.51 8.09 8.96
N VAL A 192 18.20 8.16 8.88
CA VAL A 192 17.49 8.58 7.68
C VAL A 192 16.47 9.63 8.06
N PHE A 193 16.47 10.73 7.32
CA PHE A 193 15.42 11.75 7.36
C PHE A 193 14.80 11.84 5.98
N VAL A 194 13.48 11.88 5.92
CA VAL A 194 12.71 12.03 4.68
C VAL A 194 11.60 13.03 4.92
N GLU A 195 11.44 13.99 4.02
CA GLU A 195 10.29 14.87 3.93
C GLU A 195 9.69 14.74 2.54
N THR A 196 8.40 14.41 2.46
CA THR A 196 7.68 14.27 1.18
C THR A 196 6.47 15.18 1.18
N LEU A 197 6.40 16.09 0.22
CA LEU A 197 5.23 16.92 -0.05
C LEU A 197 4.49 16.34 -1.27
N ILE A 198 3.23 16.01 -1.09
CA ILE A 198 2.39 15.42 -2.13
C ILE A 198 1.20 16.35 -2.38
N PHE A 199 0.94 16.66 -3.64
CA PHE A 199 -0.19 17.48 -4.06
C PHE A 199 -1.10 16.65 -4.96
N GLU A 200 -2.24 16.24 -4.45
CA GLU A 200 -3.21 15.50 -5.25
C GLU A 200 -4.27 16.46 -5.77
N MET A 201 -4.31 16.61 -7.08
CA MET A 201 -5.26 17.45 -7.81
C MET A 201 -6.17 16.58 -8.66
N ALA A 202 -7.48 16.75 -8.52
CA ALA A 202 -8.47 16.04 -9.32
C ALA A 202 -9.51 17.00 -9.88
N ALA A 203 -9.77 16.91 -11.18
CA ALA A 203 -10.90 17.54 -11.84
C ALA A 203 -11.91 16.46 -12.22
N ILE A 204 -13.14 16.59 -11.76
CA ILE A 204 -14.19 15.59 -11.85
C ILE A 204 -15.41 16.20 -12.54
N LYS A 205 -15.94 15.52 -13.55
CA LYS A 205 -17.16 15.93 -14.24
C LYS A 205 -18.27 14.91 -14.04
N GLY A 206 -19.48 15.39 -13.80
CA GLY A 206 -20.67 14.57 -13.72
C GLY A 206 -21.16 14.31 -12.30
N ASN A 207 -22.20 13.51 -12.18
CA ASN A 207 -22.81 13.14 -10.90
C ASN A 207 -22.18 11.83 -10.40
N THR A 208 -21.58 11.89 -9.20
CA THR A 208 -20.87 10.76 -8.56
C THR A 208 -21.72 10.03 -7.51
N THR A 209 -23.03 10.30 -7.40
CA THR A 209 -23.87 9.76 -6.33
C THR A 209 -24.02 8.28 -6.43
N PHE A 210 -23.98 7.52 -7.31
CA PHE A 210 -24.10 6.05 -7.39
C PHE A 210 -23.38 5.46 -8.60
N ARG A 211 -22.59 6.28 -9.28
CA ARG A 211 -21.85 5.90 -10.47
C ARG A 211 -20.51 6.62 -10.48
N PRO A 212 -19.50 6.13 -11.22
CA PRO A 212 -18.28 6.88 -11.44
C PRO A 212 -18.58 8.19 -12.17
N PRO A 213 -17.72 9.21 -12.01
CA PRO A 213 -17.83 10.45 -12.78
C PRO A 213 -17.77 10.16 -14.29
N ASP A 214 -18.40 11.02 -15.08
CA ASP A 214 -18.30 10.91 -16.54
C ASP A 214 -16.84 11.03 -17.01
N TYR A 215 -16.10 11.95 -16.34
CA TYR A 215 -14.65 12.12 -16.54
C TYR A 215 -13.98 12.43 -15.20
N GLU A 216 -12.81 11.83 -14.98
CA GLU A 216 -11.89 12.20 -13.91
C GLU A 216 -10.51 12.44 -14.52
N ILE A 217 -9.92 13.60 -14.23
CA ILE A 217 -8.53 13.90 -14.55
C ILE A 217 -7.80 14.06 -13.23
N ARG A 218 -6.78 13.25 -12.98
CA ARG A 218 -6.01 13.32 -11.72
C ARG A 218 -4.53 13.48 -12.02
N ILE A 219 -3.89 14.39 -11.28
CA ILE A 219 -2.45 14.64 -11.33
C ILE A 219 -1.93 14.74 -9.90
N THR A 220 -0.89 13.98 -9.57
CA THR A 220 -0.30 13.95 -8.23
C THR A 220 1.22 14.09 -8.31
N PRO A 221 1.77 15.30 -8.39
CA PRO A 221 3.19 15.54 -8.19
C PRO A 221 3.58 15.30 -6.73
N ALA A 222 4.81 14.83 -6.52
CA ALA A 222 5.39 14.67 -5.20
C ALA A 222 6.82 15.23 -5.21
N ILE A 223 7.17 15.97 -4.17
CA ILE A 223 8.50 16.54 -3.97
C ILE A 223 9.07 15.88 -2.72
N GLN A 224 10.24 15.26 -2.84
CA GLN A 224 10.88 14.65 -1.69
C GLN A 224 12.27 15.23 -1.49
N TYR A 225 12.60 15.49 -0.23
CA TYR A 225 13.96 15.70 0.26
C TYR A 225 14.32 14.55 1.20
N ASN A 226 15.50 13.97 1.03
CA ASN A 226 15.99 12.94 1.93
C ASN A 226 17.45 13.19 2.32
N ARG A 227 17.80 12.80 3.55
CA ARG A 227 19.16 12.77 4.06
C ARG A 227 19.41 11.41 4.72
N ALA A 228 20.50 10.78 4.33
CA ALA A 228 20.97 9.54 4.93
C ALA A 228 22.40 9.73 5.45
N GLU A 229 22.65 9.17 6.63
CA GLU A 229 23.97 9.13 7.27
C GLU A 229 24.23 7.68 7.72
N VAL A 230 25.41 7.17 7.40
CA VAL A 230 25.84 5.81 7.74
C VAL A 230 27.26 5.83 8.27
N ASP A 231 27.68 4.76 8.96
CA ASP A 231 29.06 4.69 9.47
C ASP A 231 30.07 4.32 8.37
N GLU A 232 29.61 3.74 7.24
CA GLU A 232 30.47 3.12 6.24
C GLU A 232 30.60 3.94 4.96
N ASN A 233 31.82 4.06 4.46
CA ASN A 233 32.09 4.53 3.10
C ASN A 233 31.58 3.49 2.07
N ARG A 234 31.20 3.95 0.88
CA ARG A 234 30.65 3.15 -0.22
C ARG A 234 29.31 2.46 0.08
N ALA A 235 28.61 2.86 1.15
CA ALA A 235 27.26 2.37 1.44
C ALA A 235 26.19 3.21 0.72
N LEU A 236 26.35 4.53 0.72
CA LEU A 236 25.39 5.45 0.09
C LEU A 236 25.71 5.77 -1.37
N ARG A 237 26.99 5.71 -1.75
CA ARG A 237 27.50 5.97 -3.10
C ARG A 237 28.67 5.07 -3.39
N ILE A 238 28.85 4.67 -4.63
CA ILE A 238 29.94 3.77 -5.02
C ILE A 238 31.33 4.42 -4.84
N ASP A 239 31.45 5.73 -5.04
CA ASP A 239 32.70 6.48 -4.86
C ASP A 239 32.96 6.75 -3.37
N PRO A 240 34.00 6.15 -2.77
CA PRO A 240 34.30 6.32 -1.34
C PRO A 240 34.70 7.75 -0.97
N ARG A 241 35.13 8.58 -1.94
CA ARG A 241 35.49 9.97 -1.70
C ARG A 241 34.29 10.85 -1.36
N GLN A 242 33.08 10.38 -1.64
CA GLN A 242 31.84 11.09 -1.36
C GLN A 242 31.35 10.92 0.10
N GLY A 243 32.12 10.16 0.91
CA GLY A 243 31.88 10.06 2.35
C GLY A 243 30.70 9.19 2.73
N THR A 244 30.17 9.44 3.93
CA THR A 244 29.15 8.64 4.62
C THR A 244 27.81 9.36 4.77
N GLU A 245 27.69 10.55 4.23
CA GLU A 245 26.46 11.35 4.24
C GLU A 245 25.97 11.58 2.81
N ARG A 246 24.64 11.59 2.63
CA ARG A 246 24.01 11.95 1.38
C ARG A 246 22.75 12.75 1.65
N SER A 247 22.62 13.91 0.98
CA SER A 247 21.36 14.62 0.81
C SER A 247 20.95 14.58 -0.64
N ASP A 248 19.66 14.37 -0.89
CA ASP A 248 19.10 14.32 -2.22
C ASP A 248 17.70 14.89 -2.25
N ASN A 249 17.25 15.31 -3.43
CA ASN A 249 15.89 15.78 -3.66
C ASN A 249 15.40 15.29 -5.02
N HIS A 250 14.11 15.02 -5.10
CA HIS A 250 13.49 14.56 -6.33
C HIS A 250 12.07 15.10 -6.47
N VAL A 251 11.67 15.38 -7.71
CA VAL A 251 10.29 15.72 -8.07
C VAL A 251 9.74 14.59 -8.93
N GLY A 252 8.83 13.82 -8.37
CA GLY A 252 8.19 12.70 -9.03
C GLY A 252 6.74 12.98 -9.42
N LEU A 253 6.20 12.15 -10.32
CA LEU A 253 4.80 12.19 -10.73
C LEU A 253 4.13 10.86 -10.34
N GLN A 254 3.41 10.86 -9.21
CA GLN A 254 2.83 9.64 -8.67
C GLN A 254 1.58 9.20 -9.42
N THR A 255 0.73 10.12 -9.85
CA THR A 255 -0.38 9.82 -10.75
C THR A 255 -0.53 10.90 -11.80
N ALA A 256 -0.94 10.49 -13.01
CA ALA A 256 -1.38 11.38 -14.09
C ALA A 256 -2.25 10.56 -15.03
N PHE A 257 -3.56 10.58 -14.83
CA PHE A 257 -4.47 9.77 -15.64
C PHE A 257 -5.76 10.49 -15.96
N VAL A 258 -6.41 9.97 -17.00
CA VAL A 258 -7.79 10.29 -17.36
C VAL A 258 -8.61 9.02 -17.22
N ASP A 259 -9.72 9.11 -16.49
CA ASP A 259 -10.76 8.08 -16.40
C ASP A 259 -11.98 8.55 -17.16
N VAL A 260 -12.52 7.67 -18.00
CA VAL A 260 -13.68 7.96 -18.84
C VAL A 260 -14.74 6.90 -18.60
N HIS A 261 -15.89 7.31 -18.14
CA HIS A 261 -17.07 6.47 -18.06
C HIS A 261 -17.61 6.22 -19.48
N LEU A 262 -17.58 4.96 -19.91
CA LEU A 262 -17.97 4.61 -21.29
C LEU A 262 -19.49 4.45 -21.42
N ARG A 263 -20.10 3.74 -20.46
CA ARG A 263 -21.54 3.45 -20.49
C ARG A 263 -22.06 2.89 -19.18
N ASN A 264 -23.35 3.08 -18.92
CA ASN A 264 -24.11 2.27 -17.99
C ASN A 264 -24.56 0.98 -18.69
N VAL A 265 -24.40 -0.15 -18.02
CA VAL A 265 -24.71 -1.48 -18.56
C VAL A 265 -26.09 -1.93 -18.16
N SER A 266 -26.54 -1.51 -16.97
CA SER A 266 -27.87 -1.80 -16.43
C SER A 266 -28.49 -0.56 -15.76
N ASP A 267 -29.79 -0.67 -15.46
CA ASP A 267 -30.50 0.34 -14.65
C ASP A 267 -30.10 0.29 -13.16
N ARG A 268 -29.20 -0.61 -12.78
CA ARG A 268 -28.71 -0.81 -11.41
C ARG A 268 -27.28 -0.29 -11.20
N TYR A 269 -26.86 0.70 -12.00
CA TYR A 269 -25.56 1.33 -11.92
C TYR A 269 -24.35 0.45 -12.29
N ASP A 270 -24.60 -0.68 -12.96
CA ASP A 270 -23.51 -1.42 -13.59
C ASP A 270 -22.92 -0.61 -14.74
N PHE A 271 -21.62 -0.58 -14.84
CA PHE A 271 -20.95 0.32 -15.78
C PHE A 271 -19.67 -0.28 -16.37
N ASP A 272 -19.19 0.37 -17.42
CA ASP A 272 -17.87 0.17 -17.98
C ASP A 272 -17.12 1.50 -18.01
N SER A 273 -15.83 1.48 -17.63
CA SER A 273 -14.94 2.63 -17.68
C SER A 273 -13.57 2.23 -18.23
N ILE A 274 -12.86 3.21 -18.77
CA ILE A 274 -11.48 3.09 -19.19
C ILE A 274 -10.64 4.16 -18.54
N ARG A 275 -9.45 3.76 -18.04
CA ARG A 275 -8.47 4.66 -17.45
C ARG A 275 -7.15 4.56 -18.20
N VAL A 276 -6.57 5.71 -18.54
CA VAL A 276 -5.33 5.80 -19.31
C VAL A 276 -4.38 6.77 -18.59
N GLY A 277 -3.14 6.36 -18.41
CA GLY A 277 -2.09 7.19 -17.82
C GLY A 277 -1.35 6.50 -16.68
N ILE A 278 -0.61 7.30 -15.90
CA ILE A 278 0.11 6.85 -14.69
C ILE A 278 -0.93 6.67 -13.59
N GLN A 279 -1.18 5.42 -13.19
CA GLN A 279 -2.31 5.08 -12.31
C GLN A 279 -1.94 4.03 -11.28
N PRO A 280 -2.48 4.11 -10.05
CA PRO A 280 -2.29 3.07 -9.06
C PRO A 280 -3.01 1.78 -9.48
N ILE A 281 -2.33 0.65 -9.27
CA ILE A 281 -2.88 -0.68 -9.45
C ILE A 281 -2.43 -1.58 -8.31
N THR A 282 -3.39 -2.20 -7.64
CA THR A 282 -3.17 -3.30 -6.71
C THR A 282 -3.91 -4.51 -7.25
N SER A 283 -3.18 -5.58 -7.53
CA SER A 283 -3.74 -6.74 -8.24
C SER A 283 -4.56 -7.67 -7.36
N ASP A 284 -4.38 -7.60 -6.06
CA ASP A 284 -5.03 -8.45 -5.07
C ASP A 284 -5.34 -7.71 -3.78
N PHE A 285 -6.08 -8.31 -2.84
CA PHE A 285 -6.53 -7.64 -1.61
C PHE A 285 -5.39 -7.19 -0.67
N ARG A 286 -4.22 -7.80 -0.78
CA ARG A 286 -3.09 -7.54 0.13
C ARG A 286 -1.85 -6.97 -0.55
N GLY A 287 -1.80 -6.93 -1.87
CA GLY A 287 -0.65 -6.40 -2.62
C GLY A 287 0.54 -7.35 -2.72
N PHE A 288 0.31 -8.67 -2.75
CA PHE A 288 1.38 -9.66 -2.80
C PHE A 288 2.00 -9.81 -4.19
N LEU A 289 1.26 -9.60 -5.28
CA LEU A 289 1.77 -9.82 -6.63
C LEU A 289 2.18 -8.51 -7.31
N LEU A 290 1.27 -7.54 -7.34
CA LEU A 290 1.50 -6.24 -7.96
C LEU A 290 0.78 -5.15 -7.17
N ASN A 291 1.56 -4.21 -6.66
CA ASN A 291 1.08 -2.98 -6.03
C ASN A 291 2.03 -1.84 -6.40
N ASP A 292 1.73 -1.15 -7.49
CA ASP A 292 2.59 -0.11 -8.08
C ASP A 292 1.75 1.01 -8.70
N VAL A 293 2.42 2.03 -9.22
CA VAL A 293 1.82 3.14 -9.96
C VAL A 293 2.47 3.21 -11.36
N PRO A 294 2.22 2.23 -12.23
CA PRO A 294 2.73 2.18 -13.59
C PRO A 294 1.95 3.09 -14.53
N MET A 295 2.51 3.33 -15.72
CA MET A 295 1.74 3.84 -16.84
C MET A 295 0.98 2.71 -17.53
N GLY A 296 -0.29 2.93 -17.88
CA GLY A 296 -1.05 1.88 -18.55
C GLY A 296 -2.44 2.28 -19.00
N ILE A 297 -3.13 1.29 -19.54
CA ILE A 297 -4.53 1.35 -19.96
C ILE A 297 -5.27 0.27 -19.20
N ARG A 298 -6.34 0.64 -18.52
CA ARG A 298 -7.19 -0.27 -17.74
C ARG A 298 -8.64 -0.11 -18.14
N TYR A 299 -9.25 -1.20 -18.59
CA TYR A 299 -10.70 -1.33 -18.77
C TYR A 299 -11.27 -2.06 -17.55
N PHE A 300 -12.30 -1.50 -16.94
CA PHE A 300 -12.90 -2.06 -15.73
C PHE A 300 -14.38 -1.75 -15.65
N GLY A 301 -15.07 -2.52 -14.85
CA GLY A 301 -16.49 -2.34 -14.66
C GLY A 301 -17.06 -3.19 -13.55
N ILE A 302 -18.34 -2.98 -13.31
CA ILE A 302 -19.13 -3.76 -12.36
C ILE A 302 -20.33 -4.38 -13.04
N ARG A 303 -20.81 -5.49 -12.48
CA ARG A 303 -21.98 -6.25 -12.95
C ARG A 303 -22.78 -6.73 -11.77
N ASP A 304 -24.05 -7.07 -12.05
CA ASP A 304 -24.97 -7.65 -11.10
C ASP A 304 -25.07 -6.82 -9.81
N ASN A 305 -25.29 -5.50 -9.97
CA ASN A 305 -25.44 -4.60 -8.84
C ASN A 305 -24.23 -4.63 -7.88
N ASN A 306 -23.03 -4.53 -8.45
CA ASN A 306 -21.75 -4.57 -7.75
C ASN A 306 -21.38 -5.92 -7.10
N HIS A 307 -22.09 -7.03 -7.38
CA HIS A 307 -21.66 -8.35 -6.93
C HIS A 307 -20.43 -8.86 -7.69
N VAL A 308 -20.27 -8.41 -8.93
CA VAL A 308 -19.15 -8.76 -9.79
C VAL A 308 -18.39 -7.51 -10.19
N GLN A 309 -17.06 -7.56 -10.07
CA GLN A 309 -16.16 -6.54 -10.58
C GLN A 309 -15.08 -7.18 -11.43
N PHE A 310 -14.61 -6.49 -12.45
CA PHE A 310 -13.53 -6.97 -13.28
C PHE A 310 -12.58 -5.84 -13.68
N ASN A 311 -11.34 -6.21 -13.92
CA ASN A 311 -10.33 -5.34 -14.51
C ASN A 311 -9.55 -6.12 -15.57
N VAL A 312 -9.27 -5.47 -16.70
CA VAL A 312 -8.35 -5.95 -17.72
C VAL A 312 -7.45 -4.78 -18.09
N GLY A 313 -6.14 -4.98 -18.05
CA GLY A 313 -5.23 -3.88 -18.32
C GLY A 313 -3.88 -4.31 -18.88
N TRP A 314 -3.23 -3.36 -19.53
CA TRP A 314 -1.83 -3.38 -19.89
C TRP A 314 -1.12 -2.25 -19.17
N PHE A 315 0.00 -2.58 -18.53
CA PHE A 315 0.79 -1.65 -17.74
C PHE A 315 2.26 -1.77 -18.11
N ARG A 316 2.94 -0.64 -18.13
CA ARG A 316 4.38 -0.55 -18.31
C ARG A 316 5.00 0.09 -17.09
N LYS A 317 5.98 -0.58 -16.49
CA LYS A 317 6.63 -0.12 -15.28
C LYS A 317 7.39 1.18 -15.54
N MET A 318 7.24 2.13 -14.62
CA MET A 318 8.01 3.37 -14.63
C MET A 318 9.35 3.18 -13.92
N GLU A 319 10.36 3.94 -14.33
CA GLU A 319 11.58 4.03 -13.54
C GLU A 319 11.26 4.74 -12.23
N LYS A 320 11.95 4.36 -11.17
CA LYS A 320 11.86 5.00 -9.86
C LYS A 320 13.16 5.73 -9.57
N ASP A 321 13.08 6.90 -8.96
CA ASP A 321 14.26 7.57 -8.46
C ASP A 321 14.94 6.73 -7.37
N THR A 322 16.26 6.69 -7.40
CA THR A 322 17.09 5.82 -6.56
C THR A 322 16.89 6.03 -5.06
N ASN A 323 16.77 7.28 -4.65
CA ASN A 323 16.84 7.66 -3.23
C ASN A 323 15.47 7.94 -2.61
N SER A 324 14.51 8.34 -3.43
CA SER A 324 13.14 8.63 -3.00
C SER A 324 12.16 7.48 -3.25
N GLY A 325 12.42 6.63 -4.25
CA GLY A 325 11.49 5.61 -4.71
C GLY A 325 10.25 6.17 -5.44
N LEU A 326 10.21 7.48 -5.67
CA LEU A 326 9.13 8.12 -6.42
C LEU A 326 9.24 7.77 -7.91
N ASN A 327 8.11 7.77 -8.62
CA ASN A 327 8.13 7.65 -10.07
C ASN A 327 8.96 8.79 -10.69
N ASP A 328 9.89 8.42 -11.57
CA ASP A 328 10.68 9.35 -12.35
C ASP A 328 10.15 9.43 -13.78
N PRO A 329 9.32 10.43 -14.11
CA PRO A 329 8.77 10.60 -15.45
C PRO A 329 9.79 11.19 -16.44
N TRP A 330 10.94 11.63 -15.97
CA TRP A 330 11.95 12.31 -16.76
C TRP A 330 12.95 11.35 -17.40
N THR A 331 13.01 10.12 -16.91
CA THR A 331 13.87 9.05 -17.43
C THR A 331 13.13 8.17 -18.44
N LYS A 332 13.90 7.30 -19.10
CA LYS A 332 13.36 6.35 -20.06
C LYS A 332 12.51 5.30 -19.34
N MET A 333 11.30 5.06 -19.81
CA MET A 333 10.44 3.99 -19.31
C MET A 333 11.11 2.63 -19.43
N ARG A 334 10.88 1.79 -18.41
CA ARG A 334 11.37 0.41 -18.36
C ARG A 334 10.76 -0.43 -19.49
N LYS A 335 11.50 -1.42 -19.98
CA LYS A 335 10.96 -2.47 -20.85
C LYS A 335 10.41 -3.64 -20.04
N ASP A 336 9.54 -3.33 -19.12
CA ASP A 336 8.88 -4.25 -18.21
C ASP A 336 7.36 -4.01 -18.31
N GLU A 337 6.67 -4.95 -18.94
CA GLU A 337 5.26 -4.85 -19.27
C GLU A 337 4.47 -5.93 -18.55
N THR A 338 3.29 -5.56 -18.03
CA THR A 338 2.38 -6.45 -17.34
C THR A 338 1.00 -6.39 -17.98
N TYR A 339 0.49 -7.52 -18.43
CA TYR A 339 -0.91 -7.74 -18.81
C TYR A 339 -1.63 -8.37 -17.63
N LEU A 340 -2.75 -7.80 -17.21
CA LEU A 340 -3.48 -8.21 -16.03
C LEU A 340 -4.96 -8.39 -16.35
N ALA A 341 -5.54 -9.48 -15.87
CA ALA A 341 -6.98 -9.67 -15.82
C ALA A 341 -7.36 -10.19 -14.44
N ASN A 342 -8.32 -9.56 -13.79
CA ASN A 342 -8.90 -10.05 -12.55
C ASN A 342 -10.42 -9.94 -12.55
N TYR A 343 -11.04 -10.87 -11.81
CA TYR A 343 -12.47 -11.01 -11.66
C TYR A 343 -12.77 -11.19 -10.18
N TYR A 344 -13.57 -10.31 -9.64
CA TYR A 344 -14.01 -10.32 -8.24
C TYR A 344 -15.48 -10.75 -8.19
N GLN A 345 -15.80 -11.58 -7.22
CA GLN A 345 -17.17 -11.95 -6.92
C GLN A 345 -17.42 -11.79 -5.42
N GLN A 346 -18.34 -10.92 -5.09
CA GLN A 346 -18.81 -10.75 -3.71
C GLN A 346 -19.73 -11.89 -3.33
N ASP A 347 -19.83 -12.16 -2.03
CA ASP A 347 -20.69 -13.20 -1.44
C ASP A 347 -20.44 -14.60 -2.01
N PHE A 348 -19.21 -14.91 -2.42
CA PHE A 348 -18.79 -16.21 -2.92
C PHE A 348 -17.51 -16.70 -2.23
N PRO A 349 -17.46 -17.98 -1.76
CA PRO A 349 -18.48 -19.04 -1.84
C PRO A 349 -19.63 -18.88 -0.82
N PHE A 350 -19.58 -17.90 0.04
CA PHE A 350 -20.61 -17.62 1.04
C PHE A 350 -20.72 -16.11 1.31
N VAL A 351 -21.84 -15.71 1.89
CA VAL A 351 -22.16 -14.32 2.18
C VAL A 351 -21.14 -13.68 3.11
N GLY A 352 -20.66 -12.50 2.74
CA GLY A 352 -19.66 -11.73 3.48
C GLY A 352 -18.21 -12.08 3.13
N PHE A 353 -18.00 -12.98 2.14
CA PHE A 353 -16.69 -13.30 1.60
C PHE A 353 -16.58 -12.88 0.13
N THR A 354 -15.51 -12.21 -0.25
CA THR A 354 -15.22 -11.82 -1.63
C THR A 354 -14.09 -12.68 -2.17
N SER A 355 -14.31 -13.35 -3.28
CA SER A 355 -13.31 -14.12 -4.01
C SER A 355 -12.82 -13.38 -5.23
N GLN A 356 -11.58 -13.58 -5.58
CA GLN A 356 -10.95 -13.01 -6.77
C GLN A 356 -10.13 -14.08 -7.49
N GLY A 357 -10.39 -14.27 -8.78
CA GLY A 357 -9.50 -14.94 -9.72
C GLY A 357 -8.62 -13.93 -10.45
N LEU A 358 -7.35 -14.27 -10.64
CA LEU A 358 -6.36 -13.39 -11.26
C LEU A 358 -5.50 -14.16 -12.26
N ALA A 359 -5.25 -13.53 -13.42
CA ALA A 359 -4.23 -13.94 -14.38
C ALA A 359 -3.37 -12.72 -14.74
N ALA A 360 -2.05 -12.89 -14.70
CA ALA A 360 -1.11 -11.85 -15.11
C ALA A 360 0.00 -12.45 -15.98
N LEU A 361 0.47 -11.69 -16.96
CA LEU A 361 1.63 -12.00 -17.77
C LEU A 361 2.62 -10.85 -17.68
N ASN A 362 3.79 -11.11 -17.10
CA ASN A 362 4.87 -10.13 -17.03
C ASN A 362 5.94 -10.44 -18.09
N ILE A 363 6.22 -9.48 -18.96
CA ILE A 363 7.20 -9.56 -20.04
C ILE A 363 8.29 -8.53 -19.77
N ASN A 364 9.44 -8.99 -19.32
CA ASN A 364 10.60 -8.14 -19.08
C ASN A 364 11.63 -8.33 -20.20
N ARG A 365 12.04 -7.22 -20.82
CA ARG A 365 13.04 -7.15 -21.90
C ARG A 365 14.12 -6.11 -21.59
N GLU A 366 14.39 -5.87 -20.32
CA GLU A 366 15.35 -4.86 -19.86
C GLU A 366 16.79 -5.25 -20.18
N GLY A 367 17.08 -6.53 -20.29
CA GLY A 367 18.39 -7.03 -20.74
C GLY A 367 18.80 -6.46 -22.11
N THR A 368 17.85 -6.06 -22.95
CA THR A 368 18.14 -5.40 -24.23
C THR A 368 18.50 -3.91 -24.11
N GLN A 369 18.37 -3.33 -22.91
CA GLN A 369 18.71 -1.94 -22.64
C GLN A 369 20.15 -1.73 -22.17
N GLY A 370 20.89 -2.82 -21.94
CA GLY A 370 22.20 -2.82 -21.29
C GLY A 370 22.08 -2.77 -19.76
N ASN A 371 23.23 -2.70 -19.11
CA ASN A 371 23.29 -2.61 -17.65
C ASN A 371 22.79 -1.25 -17.18
N TYR A 372 21.96 -1.26 -16.15
CA TYR A 372 21.45 -0.05 -15.51
C TYR A 372 22.15 0.19 -14.18
N PHE A 373 22.74 1.37 -14.05
CA PHE A 373 23.33 1.86 -12.82
C PHE A 373 22.44 2.94 -12.23
N ASN A 374 22.22 2.86 -10.93
CA ASN A 374 21.43 3.86 -10.23
C ASN A 374 22.21 5.20 -10.06
N ASN A 375 21.54 6.23 -9.56
CA ASN A 375 22.15 7.56 -9.36
C ASN A 375 23.33 7.57 -8.36
N ASN A 376 23.45 6.52 -7.54
CA ASN A 376 24.54 6.34 -6.59
C ASN A 376 25.72 5.52 -7.18
N GLY A 377 25.60 5.08 -8.44
CA GLY A 377 26.63 4.36 -9.20
C GLY A 377 26.61 2.83 -9.01
N PHE A 378 25.62 2.27 -8.29
CA PHE A 378 25.49 0.83 -8.14
C PHE A 378 24.70 0.22 -9.29
N ILE A 379 25.09 -1.00 -9.71
CA ILE A 379 24.34 -1.74 -10.70
C ILE A 379 23.04 -2.29 -10.09
N GLU A 380 21.93 -2.07 -10.78
CA GLU A 380 20.59 -2.52 -10.35
C GLU A 380 20.00 -3.58 -11.29
N ARG A 381 20.31 -3.50 -12.56
CA ARG A 381 19.88 -4.46 -13.57
C ARG A 381 21.02 -4.81 -14.52
N PRO A 382 21.39 -6.08 -14.55
CA PRO A 382 20.96 -7.18 -13.69
C PRO A 382 21.45 -7.03 -12.25
N ALA A 383 20.93 -7.86 -11.33
CA ALA A 383 21.46 -7.94 -9.97
C ALA A 383 22.90 -8.45 -10.01
N ALA A 384 23.81 -7.83 -9.23
CA ALA A 384 25.23 -8.20 -9.15
C ALA A 384 25.43 -9.52 -8.35
N LEU A 385 24.95 -10.64 -8.88
CA LEU A 385 25.03 -11.98 -8.26
C LEU A 385 26.13 -12.86 -8.83
N GLY A 386 26.68 -12.47 -9.96
CA GLY A 386 27.72 -13.25 -10.66
C GLY A 386 27.84 -12.79 -12.11
N ASP A 387 26.99 -13.27 -12.98
CA ASP A 387 26.98 -12.88 -14.40
C ASP A 387 26.13 -11.61 -14.59
N GLU A 388 26.78 -10.53 -15.01
CA GLU A 388 26.15 -9.22 -15.22
C GLU A 388 25.66 -8.98 -16.66
N ARG A 389 25.47 -10.05 -17.46
CA ARG A 389 24.82 -9.91 -18.76
C ARG A 389 23.34 -9.54 -18.59
N GLY A 390 22.83 -8.76 -19.53
CA GLY A 390 21.43 -8.36 -19.52
C GLY A 390 20.49 -9.57 -19.52
N ARG A 391 19.46 -9.50 -18.68
CA ARG A 391 18.51 -10.58 -18.40
C ARG A 391 17.12 -10.22 -18.88
N ASN A 392 16.45 -11.15 -19.59
CA ASN A 392 15.05 -11.03 -20.01
C ASN A 392 14.27 -12.26 -19.53
N TYR A 393 12.98 -12.06 -19.23
CA TYR A 393 12.09 -13.15 -18.86
C TYR A 393 10.65 -12.90 -19.30
N THR A 394 9.87 -13.98 -19.35
CA THR A 394 8.42 -13.96 -19.50
C THR A 394 7.80 -14.89 -18.48
N VAL A 395 6.92 -14.37 -17.64
CA VAL A 395 6.31 -15.14 -16.54
C VAL A 395 4.81 -14.91 -16.51
N GLY A 396 4.05 -16.01 -16.56
CA GLY A 396 2.63 -16.03 -16.31
C GLY A 396 2.33 -16.35 -14.86
N TYR A 397 1.42 -15.61 -14.25
CA TYR A 397 0.92 -15.83 -12.89
C TYR A 397 -0.56 -16.16 -12.95
N LEU A 398 -0.94 -17.22 -12.24
CA LEU A 398 -2.34 -17.54 -11.98
C LEU A 398 -2.57 -17.49 -10.47
N GLY A 399 -3.62 -16.81 -10.05
CA GLY A 399 -3.87 -16.57 -8.64
C GLY A 399 -5.34 -16.67 -8.25
N TYR A 400 -5.53 -17.07 -7.01
CA TYR A 400 -6.79 -16.95 -6.28
C TYR A 400 -6.54 -16.15 -5.01
N THR A 401 -7.39 -15.16 -4.75
CA THR A 401 -7.37 -14.41 -3.49
C THR A 401 -8.79 -14.31 -2.93
N GLY A 402 -8.88 -14.20 -1.62
CA GLY A 402 -10.16 -14.06 -0.95
C GLY A 402 -10.04 -13.25 0.32
N ASP A 403 -11.07 -12.48 0.63
CA ASP A 403 -11.12 -11.66 1.85
C ASP A 403 -12.57 -11.58 2.37
N GLY A 404 -12.74 -11.71 3.68
CA GLY A 404 -14.06 -11.54 4.28
C GLY A 404 -14.31 -12.36 5.54
N HIS A 405 -15.57 -12.36 5.96
CA HIS A 405 -16.03 -13.04 7.17
C HIS A 405 -16.36 -14.52 6.94
N LEU A 406 -16.00 -15.37 7.91
CA LEU A 406 -16.34 -16.79 7.91
C LEU A 406 -17.72 -17.02 8.55
N ARG A 407 -18.78 -16.45 7.96
CA ARG A 407 -20.13 -16.43 8.54
C ARG A 407 -20.92 -17.73 8.46
N ASN A 408 -20.47 -18.71 7.69
CA ASN A 408 -21.25 -19.94 7.47
C ASN A 408 -21.31 -20.90 8.68
N PHE A 409 -20.81 -20.47 9.84
CA PHE A 409 -20.80 -21.27 11.06
C PHE A 409 -21.40 -20.49 12.24
N PRO A 410 -22.71 -20.11 12.19
CA PRO A 410 -23.35 -19.35 13.27
C PRO A 410 -23.21 -20.06 14.61
N GLY A 411 -22.64 -19.40 15.61
CA GLY A 411 -22.38 -19.97 16.93
C GLY A 411 -21.22 -20.95 17.00
N GLY A 412 -20.53 -21.22 15.88
CA GLY A 412 -19.32 -22.04 15.85
C GLY A 412 -18.06 -21.24 16.24
N PHE A 413 -16.95 -21.96 16.45
CA PHE A 413 -15.65 -21.35 16.77
C PHE A 413 -15.17 -20.32 15.72
N LEU A 414 -15.51 -20.54 14.45
CA LEU A 414 -15.14 -19.67 13.33
C LEU A 414 -16.07 -18.47 13.13
N ASP A 415 -17.19 -18.40 13.86
CA ASP A 415 -18.04 -17.22 13.84
C ASP A 415 -17.26 -15.98 14.30
N ARG A 416 -17.39 -14.84 13.60
CA ARG A 416 -16.65 -13.59 13.83
C ARG A 416 -15.16 -13.63 13.46
N TRP A 417 -14.68 -14.68 12.82
CA TRP A 417 -13.35 -14.66 12.21
C TRP A 417 -13.40 -14.12 10.79
N ASN A 418 -12.40 -13.31 10.45
CA ASN A 418 -12.13 -12.90 9.09
C ASN A 418 -10.99 -13.75 8.55
N LEU A 419 -11.05 -14.07 7.28
CA LEU A 419 -9.98 -14.73 6.54
C LEU A 419 -9.60 -13.87 5.34
N SER A 420 -8.31 -13.56 5.21
CA SER A 420 -7.72 -13.07 3.98
C SER A 420 -6.74 -14.12 3.49
N THR A 421 -6.83 -14.51 2.23
CA THR A 421 -5.96 -15.54 1.64
C THR A 421 -5.52 -15.18 0.24
N SER A 422 -4.30 -15.62 -0.14
CA SER A 422 -3.75 -15.43 -1.48
C SER A 422 -2.92 -16.64 -1.86
N VAL A 423 -3.14 -17.18 -3.05
CA VAL A 423 -2.38 -18.31 -3.62
C VAL A 423 -2.00 -17.96 -5.04
N TYR A 424 -0.73 -18.17 -5.41
CA TYR A 424 -0.20 -17.91 -6.74
C TYR A 424 0.65 -19.06 -7.24
N ILE A 425 0.59 -19.30 -8.54
CA ILE A 425 1.50 -20.14 -9.31
C ILE A 425 2.17 -19.24 -10.35
N ALA A 426 3.49 -19.31 -10.46
CA ALA A 426 4.28 -18.62 -11.47
C ALA A 426 4.90 -19.64 -12.42
N LEU A 427 4.66 -19.48 -13.72
CA LEU A 427 5.19 -20.32 -14.78
C LEU A 427 5.81 -19.43 -15.86
N GLY A 428 7.03 -19.76 -16.29
CA GLY A 428 7.70 -18.92 -17.28
C GLY A 428 9.04 -19.42 -17.72
N HIS A 429 9.79 -18.52 -18.35
CA HIS A 429 11.13 -18.77 -18.83
C HIS A 429 11.97 -17.50 -18.73
N GLU A 430 13.22 -17.64 -18.32
CA GLU A 430 14.25 -16.61 -18.39
C GLU A 430 15.40 -17.05 -19.30
N ASP A 431 15.90 -16.12 -20.10
CA ASP A 431 16.97 -16.40 -21.07
C ASP A 431 18.32 -16.52 -20.38
N HIS A 432 18.46 -15.90 -19.23
CA HIS A 432 19.69 -15.86 -18.48
C HIS A 432 19.44 -15.53 -17.01
N ASN A 433 19.97 -16.31 -16.09
CA ASN A 433 19.96 -16.00 -14.68
C ASN A 433 21.36 -15.57 -14.21
N SER A 434 21.46 -14.47 -13.49
CA SER A 434 22.75 -13.91 -13.07
C SER A 434 23.57 -14.85 -12.16
N LEU A 435 22.91 -15.71 -11.36
CA LEU A 435 23.60 -16.69 -10.52
C LEU A 435 23.88 -17.99 -11.26
N ALA A 436 22.89 -18.53 -11.98
CA ALA A 436 23.00 -19.78 -12.71
C ALA A 436 23.88 -19.67 -13.96
N GLY A 437 23.98 -18.48 -14.56
CA GLY A 437 24.73 -18.24 -15.79
C GLY A 437 24.12 -18.87 -17.05
N GLN A 438 22.88 -19.35 -16.97
CA GLN A 438 22.17 -20.07 -18.04
C GLN A 438 20.68 -19.73 -18.06
N SER A 439 19.98 -20.21 -19.10
CA SER A 439 18.53 -20.11 -19.19
C SER A 439 17.84 -21.11 -18.26
N GLN A 440 16.69 -20.71 -17.72
CA GLN A 440 15.92 -21.56 -16.80
C GLN A 440 14.43 -21.45 -17.04
N ASP A 441 13.70 -22.55 -16.80
CA ASP A 441 12.25 -22.59 -16.75
C ASP A 441 11.79 -22.23 -15.33
N ILE A 442 10.88 -21.27 -15.23
CA ILE A 442 10.34 -20.80 -13.95
C ILE A 442 9.12 -21.63 -13.58
N ARG A 443 9.12 -22.21 -12.35
CA ARG A 443 8.02 -22.99 -11.78
C ARG A 443 7.94 -22.77 -10.28
N ALA A 444 7.21 -21.78 -9.86
CA ALA A 444 7.21 -21.35 -8.46
C ALA A 444 5.80 -21.20 -7.89
N GLY A 445 5.68 -21.24 -6.57
CA GLY A 445 4.41 -21.15 -5.87
C GLY A 445 4.48 -20.31 -4.61
N PHE A 446 3.33 -19.69 -4.30
CA PHE A 446 3.14 -18.82 -3.14
C PHE A 446 1.78 -19.06 -2.51
N ALA A 447 1.72 -19.02 -1.18
CA ALA A 447 0.47 -19.05 -0.42
C ALA A 447 0.60 -18.18 0.84
N ALA A 448 -0.42 -17.39 1.14
CA ALA A 448 -0.52 -16.63 2.38
C ALA A 448 -1.95 -16.66 2.90
N ALA A 449 -2.10 -16.67 4.23
CA ALA A 449 -3.38 -16.56 4.90
C ALA A 449 -3.25 -15.75 6.19
N GLU A 450 -4.21 -14.89 6.45
CA GLU A 450 -4.33 -14.16 7.71
C GLU A 450 -5.74 -14.32 8.25
N PHE A 451 -5.84 -14.93 9.43
CA PHE A 451 -7.06 -14.99 10.21
C PHE A 451 -7.06 -13.83 11.19
N SER A 452 -8.17 -13.11 11.27
CA SER A 452 -8.33 -12.06 12.26
C SER A 452 -9.68 -12.13 12.96
N ARG A 453 -9.70 -11.67 14.22
CA ARG A 453 -10.92 -11.60 15.03
C ARG A 453 -10.94 -10.34 15.87
N ASP A 454 -12.08 -9.65 15.84
CA ASP A 454 -12.33 -8.47 16.65
C ASP A 454 -12.90 -8.84 18.02
N PHE A 455 -12.28 -8.28 19.06
CA PHE A 455 -12.71 -8.37 20.46
C PHE A 455 -12.99 -6.94 20.97
N SER A 456 -14.11 -6.36 20.55
CA SER A 456 -14.48 -4.97 20.85
C SER A 456 -13.41 -3.98 20.32
N TRP A 457 -12.55 -3.45 21.18
CA TRP A 457 -11.50 -2.49 20.86
C TRP A 457 -10.16 -3.12 20.45
N MET A 458 -10.07 -4.44 20.42
CA MET A 458 -8.86 -5.18 20.05
C MET A 458 -9.13 -6.08 18.83
N ARG A 459 -8.12 -6.24 17.97
CA ARG A 459 -8.09 -7.21 16.88
C ARG A 459 -6.89 -8.12 17.02
N LEU A 460 -7.13 -9.41 17.11
CA LEU A 460 -6.09 -10.45 17.02
C LEU A 460 -5.92 -10.85 15.55
N ARG A 461 -4.66 -10.98 15.10
CA ARG A 461 -4.29 -11.46 13.77
C ARG A 461 -3.36 -12.66 13.89
N LEU A 462 -3.60 -13.71 13.08
CA LEU A 462 -2.76 -14.89 12.94
C LEU A 462 -2.38 -15.02 11.48
N SER A 463 -1.11 -14.87 11.15
CA SER A 463 -0.61 -14.80 9.79
C SER A 463 0.27 -16.01 9.47
N ALA A 464 0.11 -16.60 8.30
CA ALA A 464 0.96 -17.65 7.77
C ALA A 464 1.29 -17.39 6.31
N LEU A 465 2.56 -17.60 5.92
CA LEU A 465 3.01 -17.43 4.55
C LEU A 465 3.98 -18.55 4.17
N TYR A 466 3.86 -19.00 2.95
CA TYR A 466 4.77 -19.91 2.27
C TYR A 466 5.13 -19.36 0.90
N GLN A 467 6.43 -19.28 0.64
CA GLN A 467 7.01 -18.96 -0.65
C GLN A 467 8.00 -20.07 -1.01
N SER A 468 7.85 -20.67 -2.20
CA SER A 468 8.80 -21.66 -2.68
C SER A 468 10.18 -21.05 -2.86
N GLY A 469 11.23 -21.83 -2.58
CA GLY A 469 12.62 -21.51 -2.80
C GLY A 469 13.25 -22.41 -3.85
N ASP A 470 14.41 -22.01 -4.34
CA ASP A 470 15.18 -22.78 -5.30
C ASP A 470 16.12 -23.75 -4.58
N LYS A 471 16.11 -25.02 -4.99
CA LYS A 471 16.88 -26.10 -4.38
C LYS A 471 18.21 -26.36 -5.09
N ASP A 472 18.31 -25.98 -6.36
CA ASP A 472 19.51 -26.16 -7.18
C ASP A 472 19.63 -25.02 -8.19
N PRO A 473 20.37 -23.95 -7.86
CA PRO A 473 20.49 -22.78 -8.73
C PRO A 473 21.19 -23.09 -10.07
N TYR A 474 21.82 -24.24 -10.23
CA TYR A 474 22.54 -24.62 -11.44
C TYR A 474 21.80 -25.60 -12.35
N ASP A 475 20.60 -26.05 -11.96
CA ASP A 475 19.76 -26.81 -12.87
C ASP A 475 19.03 -25.89 -13.86
N HIS A 476 18.22 -26.44 -14.76
CA HIS A 476 17.44 -25.68 -15.74
C HIS A 476 16.07 -25.18 -15.21
N LYS A 477 15.89 -25.13 -13.88
CA LYS A 477 14.61 -24.75 -13.25
C LYS A 477 14.82 -23.74 -12.15
N ALA A 478 14.18 -22.61 -12.26
CA ALA A 478 14.09 -21.61 -11.19
C ALA A 478 12.77 -21.81 -10.42
N THR A 479 12.87 -22.30 -9.18
CA THR A 479 11.69 -22.69 -8.38
C THR A 479 11.36 -21.76 -7.21
N GLY A 480 12.15 -20.70 -7.01
CA GLY A 480 11.88 -19.66 -6.03
C GLY A 480 10.81 -18.70 -6.52
N PHE A 481 9.75 -18.51 -5.75
CA PHE A 481 8.71 -17.54 -6.12
C PHE A 481 9.23 -16.10 -5.95
N ASP A 482 8.94 -15.24 -6.91
CA ASP A 482 9.07 -13.80 -6.77
C ASP A 482 7.89 -13.10 -7.44
N ALA A 483 7.48 -11.98 -6.89
CA ALA A 483 6.37 -11.19 -7.38
C ALA A 483 6.81 -10.18 -8.46
N ILE A 484 5.86 -9.61 -9.17
CA ILE A 484 6.12 -8.54 -10.15
C ILE A 484 6.62 -7.29 -9.42
N PHE A 485 5.81 -6.80 -8.47
CA PHE A 485 6.17 -5.66 -7.61
C PHE A 485 5.24 -5.65 -6.39
N GLU A 486 5.61 -6.40 -5.37
CA GLU A 486 4.81 -6.54 -4.16
C GLU A 486 4.99 -5.34 -3.19
N ASN A 487 3.93 -4.99 -2.47
CA ASN A 487 3.93 -4.10 -1.31
C ASN A 487 2.82 -4.55 -0.34
N PRO A 488 3.01 -5.69 0.33
CA PRO A 488 1.94 -6.34 1.05
C PRO A 488 1.60 -5.67 2.38
N LEU A 489 0.30 -5.55 2.65
CA LEU A 489 -0.27 -5.22 3.95
C LEU A 489 -0.56 -6.53 4.71
N PHE A 490 0.47 -7.10 5.35
CA PHE A 490 0.42 -8.45 5.93
C PHE A 490 1.40 -8.59 7.09
N ALA A 491 1.03 -9.33 8.15
CA ALA A 491 1.89 -9.69 9.28
C ALA A 491 2.61 -8.49 9.94
N GLY A 492 1.96 -7.33 10.00
CA GLY A 492 2.55 -6.11 10.56
C GLY A 492 3.50 -5.37 9.63
N ALA A 493 3.25 -5.41 8.32
CA ALA A 493 4.08 -4.81 7.28
C ALA A 493 4.59 -3.39 7.58
N ASP A 494 3.73 -2.54 8.16
CA ASP A 494 4.09 -1.13 8.46
C ASP A 494 5.13 -1.00 9.58
N THR A 495 5.32 -2.03 10.40
CA THR A 495 6.19 -1.99 11.58
C THR A 495 7.27 -3.07 11.59
N SER A 496 7.08 -4.21 10.89
CA SER A 496 8.00 -5.34 10.86
C SER A 496 9.38 -4.93 10.35
N PHE A 497 10.44 -5.40 10.99
CA PHE A 497 11.81 -5.16 10.53
C PHE A 497 12.08 -5.90 9.22
N TRP A 498 11.75 -7.20 9.15
CA TRP A 498 12.01 -8.01 7.96
C TRP A 498 11.31 -7.47 6.71
N ILE A 499 10.04 -7.10 6.84
CA ILE A 499 9.22 -6.66 5.70
C ILE A 499 9.65 -5.25 5.23
N ARG A 500 9.94 -4.34 6.16
CA ARG A 500 10.25 -2.94 5.84
C ARG A 500 11.70 -2.70 5.44
N GLN A 501 12.64 -3.44 6.03
CA GLN A 501 14.06 -3.18 5.81
C GLN A 501 14.60 -4.07 4.69
N SER A 502 15.48 -3.52 3.89
CA SER A 502 16.33 -4.32 3.04
C SER A 502 17.39 -5.01 3.90
N VAL A 503 17.31 -6.32 4.03
CA VAL A 503 18.30 -7.12 4.77
C VAL A 503 19.39 -7.56 3.80
N PRO A 504 20.57 -6.91 3.79
CA PRO A 504 21.58 -7.15 2.76
C PRO A 504 22.27 -8.50 2.95
N LEU A 505 22.66 -9.11 1.85
CA LEU A 505 23.33 -10.41 1.84
C LEU A 505 24.78 -10.35 1.36
N ILE A 506 25.08 -9.49 0.39
CA ILE A 506 26.38 -9.42 -0.27
C ILE A 506 27.00 -8.04 -0.08
N GLY A 507 28.32 -7.98 0.06
CA GLY A 507 29.07 -6.73 0.06
C GLY A 507 29.02 -6.01 -1.28
N GLY A 508 29.12 -4.68 -1.26
CA GLY A 508 29.14 -3.86 -2.47
C GLY A 508 27.79 -3.26 -2.88
N GLY A 509 26.79 -3.36 -2.06
CA GLY A 509 25.47 -2.70 -2.24
C GLY A 509 24.58 -3.41 -3.26
N GLY A 510 23.31 -3.27 -3.10
CA GLY A 510 22.33 -3.56 -4.13
C GLY A 510 21.62 -4.90 -4.05
N ILE A 511 22.07 -5.91 -3.29
CA ILE A 511 21.36 -7.20 -3.18
C ILE A 511 20.90 -7.44 -1.75
N ALA A 512 19.62 -7.74 -1.60
CA ALA A 512 18.99 -7.97 -0.32
C ALA A 512 18.13 -9.24 -0.31
N LEU A 513 18.00 -9.88 0.87
CA LEU A 513 17.09 -11.02 1.09
C LEU A 513 15.63 -10.56 1.11
N SER A 514 15.38 -9.36 1.60
CA SER A 514 14.08 -8.70 1.49
C SER A 514 14.27 -7.27 0.99
N ALA A 515 13.24 -6.69 0.41
CA ALA A 515 13.24 -5.30 0.00
C ALA A 515 12.33 -4.48 0.90
N ARG A 516 12.55 -3.15 0.94
CA ARG A 516 11.66 -2.23 1.65
C ARG A 516 10.22 -2.43 1.20
N ASN A 517 9.30 -2.59 2.16
CA ASN A 517 7.90 -2.91 1.95
C ASN A 517 7.62 -4.25 1.23
N GLY A 518 8.61 -5.14 1.15
CA GLY A 518 8.45 -6.47 0.60
C GLY A 518 8.58 -7.55 1.66
N VAL A 519 7.78 -8.61 1.56
CA VAL A 519 7.86 -9.76 2.46
C VAL A 519 8.75 -10.87 1.92
N LEU A 520 8.98 -10.90 0.60
CA LEU A 520 9.62 -12.02 -0.10
C LEU A 520 11.15 -11.95 -0.04
N ALA A 521 11.79 -13.10 0.14
CA ALA A 521 13.24 -13.26 0.06
C ALA A 521 13.69 -13.38 -1.40
N SER A 522 13.66 -12.30 -2.16
CA SER A 522 13.78 -12.32 -3.62
C SER A 522 15.18 -12.18 -4.19
N LEU A 523 16.20 -11.83 -3.39
CA LEU A 523 17.57 -11.58 -3.85
C LEU A 523 17.69 -10.60 -5.04
N ARG A 524 16.82 -9.62 -5.12
CA ARG A 524 16.93 -8.51 -6.08
C ARG A 524 17.68 -7.33 -5.47
N THR A 525 18.21 -6.45 -6.30
CA THR A 525 18.95 -5.25 -5.87
C THR A 525 18.06 -4.30 -5.08
N SER A 526 16.92 -3.98 -5.63
CA SER A 526 15.84 -3.22 -4.97
C SER A 526 14.50 -3.66 -5.53
N LYS A 527 13.43 -3.31 -4.85
CA LYS A 527 12.08 -3.50 -5.35
C LYS A 527 11.75 -2.50 -6.44
N GLU A 528 12.17 -1.28 -6.24
CA GLU A 528 11.89 -0.14 -7.11
C GLU A 528 12.60 -0.28 -8.46
N GLN A 529 13.90 -0.63 -8.45
CA GLN A 529 14.74 -0.61 -9.64
C GLN A 529 15.18 -2.00 -10.14
N GLY A 530 15.14 -3.02 -9.27
CA GLY A 530 15.57 -4.38 -9.60
C GLY A 530 14.57 -5.17 -10.43
N GLN A 531 15.02 -6.32 -10.93
CA GLN A 531 14.21 -7.32 -11.64
C GLN A 531 13.80 -8.44 -10.68
N SER A 532 12.65 -9.10 -10.93
CA SER A 532 12.27 -10.30 -10.18
C SER A 532 13.32 -11.41 -10.33
N ASN A 533 13.59 -12.15 -9.26
CA ASN A 533 14.57 -13.24 -9.27
C ASN A 533 13.97 -14.54 -8.72
N PHE A 534 13.87 -15.56 -9.56
CA PHE A 534 13.26 -16.85 -9.23
C PHE A 534 14.28 -17.87 -8.72
N VAL A 535 15.56 -17.51 -8.66
CA VAL A 535 16.62 -18.27 -7.97
C VAL A 535 16.85 -17.62 -6.61
N ASN A 536 16.00 -17.94 -5.66
CA ASN A 536 15.96 -17.34 -4.33
C ASN A 536 15.65 -18.38 -3.24
N PRO A 537 15.92 -18.10 -1.97
CA PRO A 537 15.77 -19.08 -0.89
C PRO A 537 14.33 -19.37 -0.50
N GLY A 538 13.35 -18.62 -0.98
CA GLY A 538 11.97 -18.69 -0.49
C GLY A 538 11.82 -18.33 1.00
N LEU A 539 10.59 -18.26 1.47
CA LEU A 539 10.25 -17.81 2.82
C LEU A 539 9.08 -18.59 3.41
N MET A 540 9.18 -18.87 4.70
CA MET A 540 8.09 -19.33 5.55
C MET A 540 7.96 -18.34 6.71
N LEU A 541 6.74 -17.84 6.96
CA LEU A 541 6.44 -16.93 8.07
C LEU A 541 5.23 -17.42 8.84
N LEU A 542 5.33 -17.39 10.16
CA LEU A 542 4.21 -17.53 11.09
C LEU A 542 4.19 -16.31 12.00
N GLY A 543 3.05 -15.63 12.07
CA GLY A 543 2.93 -14.38 12.79
C GLY A 543 1.72 -14.29 13.69
N VAL A 544 1.86 -13.55 14.79
CA VAL A 544 0.77 -13.14 15.65
C VAL A 544 0.82 -11.62 15.78
N GLY A 545 -0.32 -10.97 15.57
CA GLY A 545 -0.46 -9.52 15.70
C GLY A 545 -1.63 -9.15 16.61
N LEU A 546 -1.49 -8.03 17.28
CA LEU A 546 -2.53 -7.42 18.09
C LEU A 546 -2.64 -5.94 17.78
N ASP A 547 -3.82 -5.49 17.38
CA ASP A 547 -4.16 -4.09 17.21
C ASP A 547 -5.15 -3.70 18.30
N ALA A 548 -4.94 -2.58 18.98
CA ALA A 548 -5.74 -2.14 20.11
C ALA A 548 -6.08 -0.65 19.99
N ASP A 549 -7.35 -0.33 19.79
CA ASP A 549 -7.88 1.05 19.79
C ASP A 549 -8.19 1.44 21.26
N VAL A 550 -7.14 1.81 22.02
CA VAL A 550 -7.23 2.12 23.46
C VAL A 550 -8.11 3.35 23.73
N MET A 551 -8.03 4.32 22.82
CA MET A 551 -8.86 5.52 22.78
C MET A 551 -9.17 5.85 21.30
N PRO A 552 -10.21 6.65 21.01
CA PRO A 552 -10.49 7.08 19.63
C PRO A 552 -9.28 7.74 18.93
N GLN A 553 -8.42 8.40 19.71
CA GLN A 553 -7.21 9.06 19.23
C GLN A 553 -5.97 8.15 19.22
N LEU A 554 -5.97 7.04 19.98
CA LEU A 554 -4.77 6.26 20.26
C LEU A 554 -4.95 4.79 19.89
N ARG A 555 -4.15 4.32 18.93
CA ARG A 555 -4.05 2.93 18.54
C ARG A 555 -2.66 2.38 18.84
N LEU A 556 -2.62 1.20 19.44
CA LEU A 556 -1.41 0.42 19.68
C LEU A 556 -1.40 -0.79 18.73
N ILE A 557 -0.23 -1.10 18.21
CA ILE A 557 -0.03 -2.23 17.29
C ILE A 557 1.16 -3.03 17.82
N GLY A 558 1.03 -4.36 17.86
CA GLY A 558 2.12 -5.26 18.20
C GLY A 558 2.17 -6.45 17.26
N ASN A 559 3.37 -6.88 16.85
CA ASN A 559 3.55 -8.04 15.98
C ASN A 559 4.73 -8.88 16.44
N PHE A 560 4.59 -10.17 16.26
CA PHE A 560 5.59 -11.18 16.59
C PHE A 560 5.59 -12.23 15.48
N ASN A 561 6.66 -12.26 14.67
CA ASN A 561 6.78 -13.12 13.50
C ASN A 561 7.96 -14.07 13.66
N TYR A 562 7.77 -15.35 13.36
CA TYR A 562 8.82 -16.34 13.20
C TYR A 562 9.08 -16.56 11.71
N LEU A 563 10.35 -16.51 11.32
CA LEU A 563 10.78 -16.51 9.93
C LEU A 563 11.76 -17.65 9.67
N ARG A 564 11.56 -18.35 8.54
CA ARG A 564 12.47 -19.39 8.03
C ARG A 564 12.62 -19.29 6.52
N PHE A 565 13.81 -19.58 6.02
CA PHE A 565 14.01 -19.87 4.60
C PHE A 565 13.34 -21.20 4.23
N GLN A 566 12.80 -21.29 3.02
CA GLN A 566 12.25 -22.55 2.50
C GLN A 566 13.39 -23.47 2.06
N ASP A 567 14.41 -22.94 1.38
CA ASP A 567 15.65 -23.62 1.04
C ASP A 567 16.83 -22.66 1.15
N THR A 568 18.01 -23.17 1.49
CA THR A 568 19.21 -22.34 1.70
C THR A 568 20.36 -22.67 0.75
N THR A 569 20.14 -23.51 -0.22
CA THR A 569 21.17 -23.91 -1.20
C THR A 569 21.71 -22.70 -1.96
N VAL A 570 20.80 -21.84 -2.44
CA VAL A 570 21.15 -20.58 -3.14
C VAL A 570 22.05 -19.69 -2.27
N LEU A 571 21.75 -19.58 -0.97
CA LEU A 571 22.55 -18.77 -0.04
C LEU A 571 23.94 -19.36 0.17
N GLY A 572 24.04 -20.69 0.24
CA GLY A 572 25.32 -21.38 0.32
C GLY A 572 26.21 -21.12 -0.89
N VAL A 573 25.63 -21.17 -2.10
CA VAL A 573 26.33 -20.85 -3.35
C VAL A 573 26.79 -19.39 -3.36
N LEU A 574 25.91 -18.44 -3.06
CA LEU A 574 26.25 -17.01 -3.04
C LEU A 574 27.35 -16.65 -2.04
N ARG A 575 27.39 -17.33 -0.91
CA ARG A 575 28.38 -17.11 0.14
C ARG A 575 29.61 -18.02 0.02
N ASN A 576 29.66 -18.90 -1.00
CA ASN A 576 30.69 -19.91 -1.19
C ASN A 576 30.94 -20.75 0.08
N GLN A 577 29.84 -21.22 0.68
CA GLN A 577 29.88 -22.04 1.91
C GLN A 577 28.82 -23.15 1.83
N LYS A 578 28.86 -24.08 2.79
CA LYS A 578 27.74 -25.04 2.94
C LYS A 578 26.43 -24.29 3.14
N PRO A 579 25.28 -24.82 2.62
CA PRO A 579 24.00 -24.24 2.86
C PRO A 579 23.79 -23.95 4.36
N PRO A 580 23.46 -22.70 4.74
CA PRO A 580 23.22 -22.38 6.13
C PRO A 580 21.92 -23.03 6.64
N ASP A 581 21.73 -23.03 7.97
CA ASP A 581 20.45 -23.43 8.57
C ASP A 581 19.30 -22.59 8.00
N ARG A 582 18.08 -23.12 8.05
CA ARG A 582 16.91 -22.44 7.49
C ARG A 582 16.33 -21.35 8.42
N GLU A 583 16.74 -21.28 9.67
CA GLU A 583 16.19 -20.34 10.64
C GLU A 583 16.67 -18.90 10.37
N ILE A 584 15.75 -18.00 9.99
CA ILE A 584 16.01 -16.56 9.90
C ILE A 584 15.97 -15.94 11.29
N GLY A 585 14.93 -16.24 12.08
CA GLY A 585 14.80 -15.77 13.45
C GLY A 585 13.43 -15.18 13.78
N TRP A 586 13.43 -14.29 14.76
CA TRP A 586 12.23 -13.65 15.30
C TRP A 586 12.22 -12.16 14.98
N ASP A 587 11.12 -11.69 14.38
CA ASP A 587 10.85 -10.28 14.12
C ASP A 587 9.77 -9.81 15.09
N VAL A 588 10.13 -8.89 15.96
CA VAL A 588 9.23 -8.33 16.98
C VAL A 588 9.10 -6.84 16.74
N SER A 589 7.88 -6.36 16.64
CA SER A 589 7.63 -4.94 16.39
C SER A 589 6.41 -4.40 17.12
N GLY A 590 6.42 -3.09 17.36
CA GLY A 590 5.30 -2.38 17.94
C GLY A 590 5.20 -0.97 17.41
N ALA A 591 3.99 -0.43 17.39
CA ALA A 591 3.74 0.95 16.97
C ALA A 591 2.66 1.61 17.83
N VAL A 592 2.77 2.92 17.89
CA VAL A 592 1.79 3.83 18.48
C VAL A 592 1.34 4.79 17.39
N GLN A 593 0.04 4.80 17.10
CA GLN A 593 -0.57 5.79 16.22
C GLN A 593 -1.43 6.73 17.06
N TYR A 594 -1.16 8.03 16.98
CA TYR A 594 -1.87 9.06 17.72
C TYR A 594 -2.47 10.09 16.77
N ARG A 595 -3.78 10.31 16.90
CA ARG A 595 -4.58 11.26 16.11
C ARG A 595 -5.20 12.29 17.05
N PRO A 596 -4.52 13.40 17.36
CA PRO A 596 -4.94 14.34 18.40
C PRO A 596 -6.36 14.89 18.19
N PHE A 597 -6.79 15.01 16.94
CA PHE A 597 -8.09 15.58 16.57
C PHE A 597 -9.12 14.53 16.14
N MET A 598 -8.87 13.24 16.39
CA MET A 598 -9.72 12.12 15.96
C MET A 598 -9.97 12.05 14.43
N ASN A 599 -9.17 12.75 13.65
CA ASN A 599 -9.23 12.76 12.18
C ASN A 599 -7.86 12.40 11.59
N GLN A 600 -7.74 12.39 10.28
CA GLN A 600 -6.51 12.05 9.55
C GLN A 600 -5.66 13.28 9.18
N ASN A 601 -6.04 14.48 9.60
CA ASN A 601 -5.31 15.69 9.24
C ASN A 601 -3.96 15.81 9.95
N VAL A 602 -3.88 15.28 11.18
CA VAL A 602 -2.63 15.19 11.94
C VAL A 602 -2.51 13.79 12.51
N VAL A 603 -1.50 13.03 12.07
CA VAL A 603 -1.25 11.67 12.54
C VAL A 603 0.22 11.55 12.93
N PHE A 604 0.45 11.14 14.18
CA PHE A 604 1.77 10.76 14.67
C PHE A 604 1.87 9.25 14.70
N ASN A 605 2.86 8.70 14.02
CA ASN A 605 3.20 7.29 14.08
C ASN A 605 4.60 7.14 14.66
N THR A 606 4.73 6.30 15.68
CA THR A 606 6.04 5.92 16.22
C THR A 606 6.10 4.41 16.26
N SER A 607 7.14 3.82 15.69
CA SER A 607 7.32 2.37 15.71
C SER A 607 8.73 1.96 16.09
N ALA A 608 8.84 0.81 16.72
CA ALA A 608 10.10 0.14 16.99
C ALA A 608 10.01 -1.31 16.53
N ALA A 609 11.05 -1.80 15.87
CA ALA A 609 11.15 -3.16 15.39
C ALA A 609 12.54 -3.74 15.67
N ALA A 610 12.60 -5.03 15.95
CA ALA A 610 13.85 -5.75 16.15
C ALA A 610 13.77 -7.14 15.51
N LEU A 611 14.80 -7.48 14.73
CA LEU A 611 15.04 -8.84 14.22
C LEU A 611 16.11 -9.50 15.09
N TYR A 612 15.74 -10.57 15.75
CA TYR A 612 16.65 -11.44 16.50
C TYR A 612 17.11 -12.59 15.60
N PRO A 613 18.36 -12.54 15.09
CA PRO A 613 18.83 -13.50 14.10
C PRO A 613 18.85 -14.93 14.65
N GLY A 614 18.27 -15.87 13.89
CA GLY A 614 18.37 -17.31 14.11
C GLY A 614 19.67 -17.89 13.58
N LYS A 615 19.80 -19.23 13.61
CA LYS A 615 21.02 -19.93 13.22
C LYS A 615 21.42 -19.64 11.77
N GLY A 616 20.47 -19.74 10.84
CA GLY A 616 20.75 -19.56 9.41
C GLY A 616 21.19 -18.15 9.07
N LEU A 617 20.49 -17.15 9.60
CA LEU A 617 20.85 -15.75 9.36
C LEU A 617 22.21 -15.39 9.99
N LYS A 618 22.52 -15.91 11.19
CA LYS A 618 23.83 -15.74 11.83
C LYS A 618 24.99 -16.31 11.02
N GLN A 619 24.76 -17.38 10.26
CA GLN A 619 25.78 -18.00 9.41
C GLN A 619 26.10 -17.18 8.14
N LEU A 620 25.28 -16.19 7.81
CA LEU A 620 25.50 -15.30 6.67
C LEU A 620 26.34 -14.07 7.02
N TYR A 621 26.50 -13.75 8.31
CA TYR A 621 27.19 -12.54 8.77
C TYR A 621 28.39 -12.86 9.67
N ASP A 622 29.33 -11.93 9.73
CA ASP A 622 30.49 -11.98 10.60
C ASP A 622 30.06 -12.02 12.08
N GLU A 623 30.91 -12.58 12.96
CA GLU A 623 30.52 -12.86 14.36
C GLU A 623 30.03 -11.63 15.12
N ASP A 624 30.64 -10.50 14.92
CA ASP A 624 30.29 -9.24 15.57
C ASP A 624 29.03 -8.57 14.98
N LYS A 625 28.53 -9.06 13.83
CA LYS A 625 27.30 -8.59 13.17
C LYS A 625 26.08 -9.47 13.45
N ARG A 626 26.24 -10.53 14.26
CA ARG A 626 25.17 -11.52 14.58
C ARG A 626 24.20 -11.07 15.66
N GLY A 627 24.38 -9.87 16.19
CA GLY A 627 23.48 -9.27 17.17
C GLY A 627 22.12 -8.87 16.61
N PRO A 628 21.17 -8.47 17.48
CA PRO A 628 19.87 -7.96 17.06
C PRO A 628 20.02 -6.76 16.11
N GLN A 629 19.20 -6.77 15.06
CA GLN A 629 19.03 -5.66 14.14
C GLN A 629 17.77 -4.90 14.55
N TYR A 630 17.76 -3.57 14.47
CA TYR A 630 16.62 -2.78 14.94
C TYR A 630 16.34 -1.57 14.06
N SER A 631 15.12 -1.07 14.18
CA SER A 631 14.65 0.19 13.60
C SER A 631 13.75 0.89 14.59
N ILE A 632 13.96 2.20 14.76
CA ILE A 632 13.08 3.09 15.51
C ILE A 632 12.68 4.20 14.56
N LEU A 633 11.38 4.37 14.35
CA LEU A 633 10.83 5.28 13.36
C LEU A 633 9.85 6.25 14.01
N PHE A 634 9.98 7.51 13.64
CA PHE A 634 9.05 8.59 13.95
C PHE A 634 8.51 9.14 12.64
N ASN A 635 7.21 9.23 12.53
CA ASN A 635 6.54 9.75 11.35
C ASN A 635 5.44 10.73 11.75
N LEU A 636 5.42 11.87 11.09
CA LEU A 636 4.37 12.87 11.20
C LEU A 636 3.73 13.04 9.82
N LEU A 637 2.43 12.79 9.75
CA LEU A 637 1.63 13.02 8.57
C LEU A 637 0.69 14.20 8.80
N LEU A 638 0.79 15.21 7.94
CA LEU A 638 -0.11 16.35 7.89
C LEU A 638 -0.88 16.31 6.58
N THR A 639 -2.21 16.39 6.63
CA THR A 639 -3.08 16.37 5.45
C THR A 639 -4.02 17.56 5.48
N TYR A 640 -4.01 18.29 4.36
CA TYR A 640 -4.87 19.45 4.12
C TYR A 640 -5.86 19.19 3.00
#